data_90c275a30f65e7cc25a8ec6758a07d47
#
_entry.id   90c275a30f65e7cc25a8ec6758a07d47
#
_cell.length_a   1.000
_cell.length_b   1.000
_cell.length_c   1.000
_cell.angle_alpha   90.00
_cell.angle_beta   90.00
_cell.angle_gamma   90.00
#
_symmetry.space_group_name_H-M   'P 1'
#
loop_
_entity.id
_entity.type
_entity.pdbx_description
1 polymer ?
#
loop_
_entity_poly.entity_id
_entity_poly.type
_entity_poly.pdbx_seq_one_letter_code
_entity_poly.pdbx_strand_id
1 'polypeptide(L)'
;LAARGLATPYELEQLRHNEGILRLIRARLHLVAGRREDRLLFDLQTAVAESFGLKPQRGQRNSEALMHRYYWAAKAVTQLNQILLLGIEERILGSEHQPMRPIDADFLDRGGLLEVARDSLYEEDPHAILRTFLVFEQEASIHGLSARTLRALYNARDLMDTRFRHDPANRAAFMAILRQPQGITHAFRLMNQTSVLGRYLWVFRRIVGRMQHDLFHVYTVDQHILMVLRNMRRFFIPEHAHEYPLCSQLAVDFDRPWVLYVAALFHDVAKGRGGDHSELGARDVRRFCREHGVAGPDAELAEFLVRHHLTMSRVAQKEDLSDPEVVARFARLVGSTRRLDALYLLTVADIRGTSPKVWNAWKAKLLHDLYHTTLRALGGAQPNLQADIEARKLEARQRLALASALPGTEGPLWATLDSRYFLRHDPADIAWHARALWRHVDSTRPIVSARPSPIGEGLQVVVYAPDRADLFARICGYFDGAGFSILDARIHTTAKGYALDTFQVVRAFGDDHGPAAYRDLIALVESRLLQALLDEGPLPEPTRGRVSRRVRSFPVTPRVELAPDERGQRWLLTVSTSDRSGLLYGIARVLARHCINLQLAKITTLGERVEDTFLVDGAALGDAREQLRIEAELLDAIGPQR
;
A
#
# COMPACT_ATOMS: atom_id res chain seq x y z
N LEU A 1 22.95 37.85 -8.69
CA LEU A 1 22.24 37.04 -9.67
C LEU A 1 21.51 37.90 -10.70
N ALA A 2 20.62 38.82 -10.27
CA ALA A 2 19.88 39.70 -11.18
C ALA A 2 20.80 40.60 -12.03
N ALA A 3 21.79 41.25 -11.40
CA ALA A 3 22.75 42.13 -12.08
C ALA A 3 23.57 41.39 -13.18
N ARG A 4 23.64 40.08 -13.14
CA ARG A 4 24.30 39.21 -14.14
C ARG A 4 23.32 38.53 -15.09
N GLY A 5 22.03 38.86 -15.04
CA GLY A 5 20.99 38.27 -15.89
C GLY A 5 20.71 36.77 -15.59
N LEU A 6 21.16 36.25 -14.43
CA LEU A 6 20.93 34.85 -14.03
C LEU A 6 19.54 34.63 -13.43
N ALA A 7 18.93 35.67 -12.87
CA ALA A 7 17.58 35.63 -12.33
C ALA A 7 16.83 36.93 -12.65
N THR A 8 15.52 36.82 -12.87
CA THR A 8 14.65 37.99 -13.01
C THR A 8 14.39 38.65 -11.63
N PRO A 9 14.02 39.96 -11.57
CA PRO A 9 13.60 40.56 -10.31
C PRO A 9 12.47 39.82 -9.63
N TYR A 10 11.49 39.30 -10.37
CA TYR A 10 10.38 38.51 -9.87
C TYR A 10 10.85 37.18 -9.25
N GLU A 11 11.73 36.44 -9.92
CA GLU A 11 12.32 35.21 -9.40
C GLU A 11 13.05 35.45 -8.07
N LEU A 12 13.78 36.53 -7.95
CA LEU A 12 14.47 36.91 -6.71
C LEU A 12 13.50 37.27 -5.58
N GLU A 13 12.44 37.98 -5.89
CA GLU A 13 11.39 38.29 -4.92
C GLU A 13 10.73 37.02 -4.39
N GLN A 14 10.36 36.10 -5.29
CA GLN A 14 9.79 34.79 -4.93
C GLN A 14 10.76 33.96 -4.09
N LEU A 15 12.05 33.94 -4.45
CA LEU A 15 13.07 33.23 -3.69
C LEU A 15 13.19 33.81 -2.26
N ARG A 16 13.28 35.12 -2.12
CA ARG A 16 13.35 35.79 -0.82
C ARG A 16 12.12 35.54 0.04
N HIS A 17 10.93 35.61 -0.56
CA HIS A 17 9.67 35.36 0.12
C HIS A 17 9.64 33.91 0.70
N ASN A 18 9.91 32.92 -0.14
CA ASN A 18 9.86 31.52 0.28
C ASN A 18 11.00 31.14 1.23
N GLU A 19 12.21 31.70 1.03
CA GLU A 19 13.32 31.55 1.97
C GLU A 19 12.95 32.15 3.35
N GLY A 20 12.29 33.29 3.37
CA GLY A 20 11.78 33.90 4.59
C GLY A 20 10.83 32.99 5.36
N ILE A 21 9.93 32.29 4.66
CA ILE A 21 9.04 31.28 5.27
C ILE A 21 9.86 30.16 5.89
N LEU A 22 10.82 29.60 5.14
CA LEU A 22 11.66 28.49 5.63
C LEU A 22 12.54 28.90 6.81
N ARG A 23 13.13 30.10 6.78
CA ARG A 23 13.90 30.66 7.91
C ARG A 23 13.04 30.81 9.16
N LEU A 24 11.81 31.30 9.01
CA LEU A 24 10.90 31.48 10.15
C LEU A 24 10.50 30.13 10.75
N ILE A 25 10.21 29.12 9.91
CA ILE A 25 9.93 27.75 10.38
C ILE A 25 11.14 27.20 11.14
N ARG A 26 12.35 27.35 10.59
CA ARG A 26 13.61 26.93 11.23
C ARG A 26 13.85 27.62 12.57
N ALA A 27 13.66 28.93 12.64
CA ALA A 27 13.84 29.67 13.88
C ALA A 27 12.87 29.19 14.99
N ARG A 28 11.59 28.98 14.64
CA ARG A 28 10.61 28.44 15.58
C ARG A 28 10.90 26.99 15.99
N LEU A 29 11.41 26.18 15.06
CA LEU A 29 11.85 24.84 15.36
C LEU A 29 12.98 24.82 16.41
N HIS A 30 13.98 25.72 16.29
CA HIS A 30 15.05 25.86 17.27
C HIS A 30 14.53 26.29 18.65
N LEU A 31 13.56 27.21 18.69
CA LEU A 31 12.93 27.64 19.94
C LEU A 31 12.16 26.51 20.62
N VAL A 32 11.36 25.76 19.86
CA VAL A 32 10.58 24.65 20.38
C VAL A 32 11.47 23.50 20.82
N ALA A 33 12.54 23.20 20.06
CA ALA A 33 13.48 22.14 20.40
C ALA A 33 14.44 22.49 21.56
N GLY A 34 14.55 23.78 21.94
CA GLY A 34 15.50 24.27 22.94
C GLY A 34 16.98 24.12 22.53
N ARG A 35 17.23 23.82 21.25
CA ARG A 35 18.58 23.61 20.69
C ARG A 35 18.56 23.85 19.18
N ARG A 36 19.75 23.91 18.58
CA ARG A 36 19.86 23.84 17.11
C ARG A 36 19.33 22.52 16.61
N GLU A 37 18.23 22.57 15.85
CA GLU A 37 17.60 21.40 15.22
C GLU A 37 17.21 21.77 13.78
N ASP A 38 17.81 21.11 12.81
CA ASP A 38 17.59 21.40 11.39
C ASP A 38 16.67 20.36 10.72
N ARG A 39 16.15 19.38 11.47
CA ARG A 39 15.18 18.40 11.01
C ARG A 39 13.82 18.69 11.64
N LEU A 40 12.83 18.92 10.81
CA LEU A 40 11.44 19.09 11.25
C LEU A 40 10.83 17.74 11.61
N LEU A 41 11.30 17.17 12.75
CA LEU A 41 10.88 15.87 13.25
C LEU A 41 9.39 15.87 13.58
N PHE A 42 8.73 14.73 13.44
CA PHE A 42 7.28 14.59 13.62
C PHE A 42 6.80 15.03 15.01
N ASP A 43 7.54 14.68 16.04
CA ASP A 43 7.26 15.04 17.44
C ASP A 43 7.29 16.55 17.70
N LEU A 44 8.01 17.32 16.89
CA LEU A 44 8.10 18.78 17.01
C LEU A 44 7.09 19.53 16.13
N GLN A 45 6.52 18.88 15.11
CA GLN A 45 5.65 19.55 14.12
C GLN A 45 4.43 20.19 14.75
N THR A 46 3.77 19.53 15.70
CA THR A 46 2.57 20.05 16.38
C THR A 46 2.92 21.30 17.20
N ALA A 47 3.96 21.24 18.02
CA ALA A 47 4.38 22.37 18.84
C ALA A 47 4.88 23.57 17.99
N VAL A 48 5.57 23.28 16.87
CA VAL A 48 5.96 24.34 15.92
C VAL A 48 4.71 24.95 15.27
N ALA A 49 3.72 24.15 14.88
CA ALA A 49 2.47 24.65 14.30
C ALA A 49 1.70 25.55 15.29
N GLU A 50 1.61 25.15 16.56
CA GLU A 50 1.01 25.92 17.64
C GLU A 50 1.74 27.24 17.85
N SER A 51 3.06 27.23 17.78
CA SER A 51 3.87 28.47 17.89
C SER A 51 3.57 29.47 16.76
N PHE A 52 3.04 29.04 15.62
CA PHE A 52 2.51 29.89 14.54
C PHE A 52 1.06 30.32 14.75
N GLY A 53 0.40 29.88 15.81
CA GLY A 53 -1.03 30.11 16.03
C GLY A 53 -1.94 29.31 15.06
N LEU A 54 -1.40 28.29 14.42
CA LEU A 54 -2.20 27.44 13.52
C LEU A 54 -3.16 26.59 14.34
N LYS A 55 -4.46 26.72 14.05
CA LYS A 55 -5.52 25.95 14.73
C LYS A 55 -5.92 24.75 13.89
N PRO A 56 -6.29 23.61 14.52
CA PRO A 56 -6.87 22.48 13.81
C PRO A 56 -8.14 22.92 13.06
N GLN A 57 -8.28 22.51 11.83
CA GLN A 57 -9.48 22.71 11.03
C GLN A 57 -10.22 21.36 10.87
N ARG A 58 -11.50 21.42 10.48
CA ARG A 58 -12.32 20.22 10.29
C ARG A 58 -11.66 19.30 9.26
N GLY A 59 -11.17 18.14 9.72
CA GLY A 59 -10.47 17.15 8.88
C GLY A 59 -8.98 17.44 8.60
N GLN A 60 -8.35 18.42 9.29
CA GLN A 60 -6.93 18.73 9.13
C GLN A 60 -6.31 19.09 10.48
N ARG A 61 -5.18 18.49 10.82
CA ARG A 61 -4.39 18.85 12.01
C ARG A 61 -3.59 20.12 11.77
N ASN A 62 -3.25 20.85 12.84
CA ASN A 62 -2.39 22.05 12.76
C ASN A 62 -1.00 21.72 12.18
N SER A 63 -0.42 20.55 12.51
CA SER A 63 0.83 20.07 11.94
C SER A 63 0.76 19.84 10.42
N GLU A 64 -0.38 19.37 9.90
CA GLU A 64 -0.57 19.24 8.44
C GLU A 64 -0.60 20.60 7.73
N ALA A 65 -1.22 21.60 8.37
CA ALA A 65 -1.22 22.98 7.84
C ALA A 65 0.19 23.57 7.81
N LEU A 66 1.01 23.34 8.85
CA LEU A 66 2.42 23.70 8.89
C LEU A 66 3.21 23.02 7.78
N MET A 67 3.05 21.70 7.64
CA MET A 67 3.79 20.91 6.65
C MET A 67 3.38 21.29 5.23
N HIS A 68 2.12 21.58 4.98
CA HIS A 68 1.66 22.09 3.70
C HIS A 68 2.36 23.44 3.36
N ARG A 69 2.44 24.38 4.31
CA ARG A 69 3.17 25.64 4.13
C ARG A 69 4.65 25.41 3.87
N TYR A 70 5.27 24.49 4.59
CA TYR A 70 6.67 24.09 4.40
C TYR A 70 6.91 23.53 2.99
N TYR A 71 6.10 22.54 2.55
CA TYR A 71 6.30 21.92 1.24
C TYR A 71 6.04 22.88 0.08
N TRP A 72 5.10 23.81 0.21
CA TRP A 72 4.88 24.84 -0.80
C TRP A 72 6.09 25.76 -0.94
N ALA A 73 6.64 26.25 0.17
CA ALA A 73 7.84 27.08 0.16
C ALA A 73 9.07 26.30 -0.36
N ALA A 74 9.25 25.05 0.09
CA ALA A 74 10.34 24.20 -0.37
C ALA A 74 10.23 23.89 -1.87
N LYS A 75 9.03 23.60 -2.37
CA LYS A 75 8.79 23.38 -3.81
C LYS A 75 9.14 24.61 -4.64
N ALA A 76 8.71 25.79 -4.21
CA ALA A 76 9.02 27.04 -4.92
C ALA A 76 10.54 27.32 -4.96
N VAL A 77 11.24 27.13 -3.83
CA VAL A 77 12.71 27.25 -3.77
C VAL A 77 13.40 26.24 -4.67
N THR A 78 12.94 24.98 -4.64
CA THR A 78 13.52 23.90 -5.49
C THR A 78 13.34 24.21 -6.98
N GLN A 79 12.17 24.70 -7.39
CA GLN A 79 11.90 25.08 -8.78
C GLN A 79 12.82 26.20 -9.24
N LEU A 80 12.93 27.26 -8.45
CA LEU A 80 13.81 28.41 -8.78
C LEU A 80 15.28 28.02 -8.78
N ASN A 81 15.70 27.19 -7.81
CA ASN A 81 17.07 26.68 -7.74
C ASN A 81 17.41 25.82 -8.97
N GLN A 82 16.49 24.99 -9.43
CA GLN A 82 16.69 24.18 -10.65
C GLN A 82 16.86 25.07 -11.90
N ILE A 83 16.03 26.08 -12.07
CA ILE A 83 16.15 27.05 -13.17
C ILE A 83 17.52 27.76 -13.13
N LEU A 84 17.92 28.18 -11.92
CA LEU A 84 19.18 28.90 -11.75
C LEU A 84 20.40 28.00 -11.99
N LEU A 85 20.40 26.78 -11.45
CA LEU A 85 21.52 25.83 -11.63
C LEU A 85 21.67 25.40 -13.08
N LEU A 86 20.58 25.04 -13.75
CA LEU A 86 20.63 24.70 -15.17
C LEU A 86 21.12 25.90 -16.01
N GLY A 87 20.66 27.12 -15.75
CA GLY A 87 21.13 28.29 -16.47
C GLY A 87 22.62 28.63 -16.20
N ILE A 88 23.15 28.25 -15.04
CA ILE A 88 24.58 28.37 -14.73
C ILE A 88 25.36 27.27 -15.44
N GLU A 89 24.89 26.04 -15.40
CA GLU A 89 25.50 24.89 -16.11
C GLU A 89 25.57 25.14 -17.62
N GLU A 90 24.48 25.58 -18.23
CA GLU A 90 24.41 25.90 -19.66
C GLU A 90 25.48 26.94 -20.07
N ARG A 91 25.72 27.96 -19.22
CA ARG A 91 26.76 28.97 -19.46
C ARG A 91 28.19 28.46 -19.24
N ILE A 92 28.42 27.68 -18.20
CA ILE A 92 29.76 27.15 -17.88
C ILE A 92 30.20 26.10 -18.91
N LEU A 93 29.28 25.21 -19.29
CA LEU A 93 29.56 24.14 -20.24
C LEU A 93 29.55 24.61 -21.69
N GLY A 94 29.22 25.89 -21.95
CA GLY A 94 29.14 26.45 -23.29
C GLY A 94 28.01 25.85 -24.12
N SER A 95 27.01 25.24 -23.51
CA SER A 95 25.85 24.64 -24.19
C SER A 95 25.02 25.69 -24.93
N GLU A 96 25.22 26.99 -24.63
CA GLU A 96 24.68 28.09 -25.43
C GLU A 96 25.18 28.06 -26.91
N HIS A 97 26.30 27.39 -27.19
CA HIS A 97 26.91 27.26 -28.50
C HIS A 97 26.63 25.89 -29.15
N GLN A 98 25.87 25.00 -28.51
CA GLN A 98 25.49 23.74 -29.12
C GLN A 98 24.55 23.97 -30.32
N PRO A 99 24.66 23.15 -31.40
CA PRO A 99 23.79 23.29 -32.54
C PRO A 99 22.34 23.09 -32.13
N MET A 100 21.49 24.05 -32.53
CA MET A 100 20.06 23.98 -32.30
C MET A 100 19.40 23.29 -33.50
N ARG A 101 18.69 22.21 -33.26
CA ARG A 101 17.86 21.54 -34.26
C ARG A 101 16.41 22.01 -34.08
N PRO A 102 15.79 22.65 -35.09
CA PRO A 102 14.37 22.96 -34.99
C PRO A 102 13.53 21.68 -35.00
N ILE A 103 12.59 21.61 -34.05
CA ILE A 103 11.57 20.55 -33.98
C ILE A 103 10.33 21.03 -34.75
N ASP A 104 9.85 22.20 -34.41
CA ASP A 104 8.76 22.90 -35.11
C ASP A 104 8.98 24.42 -35.05
N ALA A 105 7.95 25.22 -35.33
CA ALA A 105 8.02 26.69 -35.32
C ALA A 105 8.23 27.26 -33.88
N ASP A 106 7.91 26.50 -32.85
CA ASP A 106 7.85 26.94 -31.46
C ASP A 106 8.91 26.30 -30.58
N PHE A 107 9.46 25.15 -31.00
CA PHE A 107 10.37 24.34 -30.17
C PHE A 107 11.65 23.94 -30.92
N LEU A 108 12.74 23.92 -30.18
CA LEU A 108 14.07 23.54 -30.61
C LEU A 108 14.62 22.41 -29.73
N ASP A 109 15.42 21.53 -30.32
CA ASP A 109 16.28 20.61 -29.58
C ASP A 109 17.66 21.26 -29.43
N ARG A 110 18.06 21.52 -28.19
CA ARG A 110 19.40 21.98 -27.86
C ARG A 110 20.13 20.91 -27.08
N GLY A 111 20.84 20.04 -27.76
CA GLY A 111 21.62 18.99 -27.10
C GLY A 111 20.78 18.03 -26.22
N GLY A 112 19.57 17.69 -26.66
CA GLY A 112 18.64 16.84 -25.94
C GLY A 112 17.76 17.57 -24.92
N LEU A 113 17.81 18.90 -24.87
CA LEU A 113 16.91 19.72 -24.06
C LEU A 113 15.91 20.44 -24.94
N LEU A 114 14.63 20.34 -24.60
CA LEU A 114 13.56 21.06 -25.27
C LEU A 114 13.63 22.54 -24.94
N GLU A 115 13.79 23.38 -25.95
CA GLU A 115 13.87 24.82 -25.78
C GLU A 115 12.77 25.55 -26.56
N VAL A 116 12.18 26.56 -25.93
CA VAL A 116 11.24 27.48 -26.60
C VAL A 116 11.99 28.33 -27.60
N ALA A 117 11.46 28.45 -28.83
CA ALA A 117 12.09 29.26 -29.90
C ALA A 117 12.09 30.77 -29.57
N ARG A 118 11.12 31.23 -28.75
CA ARG A 118 10.99 32.64 -28.34
C ARG A 118 10.48 32.73 -26.90
N ASP A 119 10.91 33.72 -26.16
CA ASP A 119 10.56 33.92 -24.75
C ASP A 119 9.08 34.24 -24.54
N SER A 120 8.45 34.90 -25.52
CA SER A 120 7.04 35.30 -25.51
C SER A 120 6.06 34.16 -25.91
N LEU A 121 6.58 32.97 -26.25
CA LEU A 121 5.75 31.88 -26.82
C LEU A 121 4.45 31.66 -26.07
N TYR A 122 4.51 31.49 -24.74
CA TYR A 122 3.33 31.15 -23.96
C TYR A 122 2.37 32.34 -23.74
N GLU A 123 2.85 33.57 -23.86
CA GLU A 123 2.01 34.77 -23.83
C GLU A 123 1.26 34.93 -25.12
N GLU A 124 1.91 34.64 -26.27
CA GLU A 124 1.33 34.69 -27.60
C GLU A 124 0.40 33.50 -27.88
N ASP A 125 0.83 32.28 -27.47
CA ASP A 125 0.06 31.04 -27.59
C ASP A 125 0.05 30.25 -26.27
N PRO A 126 -0.91 30.48 -25.39
CA PRO A 126 -1.02 29.70 -24.14
C PRO A 126 -1.18 28.19 -24.35
N HIS A 127 -1.70 27.72 -25.50
CA HIS A 127 -1.83 26.30 -25.78
C HIS A 127 -0.48 25.58 -25.84
N ALA A 128 0.59 26.31 -26.21
CA ALA A 128 1.94 25.79 -26.24
C ALA A 128 2.42 25.30 -24.87
N ILE A 129 1.79 25.72 -23.72
CA ILE A 129 2.12 25.23 -22.39
C ILE A 129 1.93 23.70 -22.30
N LEU A 130 0.78 23.17 -22.73
CA LEU A 130 0.55 21.72 -22.74
C LEU A 130 1.27 21.03 -23.89
N ARG A 131 1.36 21.70 -25.06
CA ARG A 131 2.10 21.19 -26.20
C ARG A 131 3.59 20.94 -25.88
N THR A 132 4.20 21.74 -25.02
CA THR A 132 5.58 21.50 -24.53
C THR A 132 5.77 20.05 -24.02
N PHE A 133 4.83 19.53 -23.22
CA PHE A 133 4.92 18.19 -22.66
C PHE A 133 4.60 17.12 -23.68
N LEU A 134 3.72 17.40 -24.63
CA LEU A 134 3.42 16.49 -25.73
C LEU A 134 4.62 16.34 -26.66
N VAL A 135 5.28 17.44 -27.05
CA VAL A 135 6.50 17.42 -27.84
C VAL A 135 7.63 16.70 -27.09
N PHE A 136 7.76 16.96 -25.78
CA PHE A 136 8.72 16.25 -24.92
C PHE A 136 8.54 14.73 -24.96
N GLU A 137 7.32 14.21 -25.03
CA GLU A 137 7.04 12.77 -25.11
C GLU A 137 7.26 12.19 -26.51
N GLN A 138 7.06 13.00 -27.56
CA GLN A 138 7.13 12.55 -28.94
C GLN A 138 8.55 12.55 -29.52
N GLU A 139 9.41 13.44 -29.01
CA GLU A 139 10.79 13.56 -29.46
C GLU A 139 11.75 12.69 -28.66
N ALA A 140 12.14 11.55 -29.19
CA ALA A 140 13.00 10.57 -28.54
C ALA A 140 14.39 11.11 -28.14
N SER A 141 14.89 12.15 -28.82
CA SER A 141 16.17 12.79 -28.48
C SER A 141 16.09 13.66 -27.24
N ILE A 142 14.87 14.06 -26.80
CA ILE A 142 14.68 15.00 -25.72
C ILE A 142 14.59 14.24 -24.39
N HIS A 143 15.44 14.61 -23.44
CA HIS A 143 15.48 14.03 -22.09
C HIS A 143 15.21 15.03 -20.96
N GLY A 144 15.08 16.35 -21.27
CA GLY A 144 14.84 17.40 -20.30
C GLY A 144 14.30 18.69 -20.95
N LEU A 145 14.02 19.67 -20.10
CA LEU A 145 13.67 21.03 -20.51
C LEU A 145 14.85 21.97 -20.23
N SER A 146 15.16 22.89 -21.15
CA SER A 146 16.20 23.90 -20.95
C SER A 146 15.82 24.89 -19.84
N ALA A 147 16.80 25.57 -19.28
CA ALA A 147 16.56 26.64 -18.29
C ALA A 147 15.62 27.73 -18.83
N ARG A 148 15.75 28.04 -20.11
CA ARG A 148 14.88 29.00 -20.82
C ARG A 148 13.43 28.54 -20.85
N THR A 149 13.16 27.30 -21.23
CA THR A 149 11.81 26.71 -21.23
C THR A 149 11.22 26.62 -19.83
N LEU A 150 11.99 26.16 -18.83
CA LEU A 150 11.53 26.11 -17.45
C LEU A 150 11.16 27.48 -16.90
N ARG A 151 11.94 28.52 -17.22
CA ARG A 151 11.67 29.91 -16.86
C ARG A 151 10.41 30.44 -17.54
N ALA A 152 10.26 30.20 -18.83
CA ALA A 152 9.08 30.60 -19.57
C ALA A 152 7.81 29.93 -19.00
N LEU A 153 7.83 28.63 -18.71
CA LEU A 153 6.73 27.91 -18.03
C LEU A 153 6.45 28.47 -16.62
N TYR A 154 7.51 28.83 -15.87
CA TYR A 154 7.35 29.40 -14.54
C TYR A 154 6.61 30.74 -14.60
N ASN A 155 6.91 31.59 -15.55
CA ASN A 155 6.27 32.89 -15.75
C ASN A 155 4.86 32.78 -16.32
N ALA A 156 4.60 31.77 -17.17
CA ALA A 156 3.31 31.54 -17.82
C ALA A 156 2.23 30.92 -16.91
N ARG A 157 2.54 30.60 -15.65
CA ARG A 157 1.62 29.90 -14.73
C ARG A 157 0.26 30.57 -14.55
N ASP A 158 0.21 31.88 -14.59
CA ASP A 158 -1.03 32.64 -14.35
C ASP A 158 -1.93 32.69 -15.60
N LEU A 159 -1.40 32.32 -16.78
CA LEU A 159 -2.18 32.14 -18.00
C LEU A 159 -3.11 30.93 -17.94
N MET A 160 -2.83 29.95 -17.07
CA MET A 160 -3.67 28.75 -16.87
C MET A 160 -4.88 29.03 -15.97
N ASP A 161 -5.71 29.93 -16.41
CA ASP A 161 -6.95 30.34 -15.75
C ASP A 161 -8.12 29.36 -16.03
N THR A 162 -9.33 29.79 -15.74
CA THR A 162 -10.55 28.98 -15.97
C THR A 162 -10.82 28.79 -17.46
N ARG A 163 -10.54 29.79 -18.32
CA ARG A 163 -10.73 29.70 -19.77
C ARG A 163 -9.78 28.68 -20.37
N PHE A 164 -8.51 28.76 -20.00
CA PHE A 164 -7.50 27.77 -20.40
C PHE A 164 -7.92 26.33 -20.11
N ARG A 165 -8.43 26.07 -18.90
CA ARG A 165 -8.87 24.71 -18.49
C ARG A 165 -10.11 24.21 -19.21
N HIS A 166 -10.97 25.12 -19.67
CA HIS A 166 -12.19 24.76 -20.40
C HIS A 166 -12.01 24.76 -21.92
N ASP A 167 -10.86 25.19 -22.39
CA ASP A 167 -10.56 25.22 -23.81
C ASP A 167 -10.49 23.80 -24.38
N PRO A 168 -11.23 23.48 -25.45
CA PRO A 168 -11.23 22.16 -26.08
C PRO A 168 -9.86 21.70 -26.58
N ALA A 169 -9.03 22.62 -27.09
CA ALA A 169 -7.69 22.29 -27.59
C ALA A 169 -6.77 21.87 -26.44
N ASN A 170 -6.83 22.56 -25.28
CA ASN A 170 -6.07 22.21 -24.10
C ASN A 170 -6.53 20.87 -23.50
N ARG A 171 -7.83 20.58 -23.52
CA ARG A 171 -8.37 19.29 -23.09
C ARG A 171 -7.90 18.15 -24.01
N ALA A 172 -7.93 18.37 -25.31
CA ALA A 172 -7.41 17.42 -26.29
C ALA A 172 -5.91 17.19 -26.11
N ALA A 173 -5.10 18.24 -25.90
CA ALA A 173 -3.67 18.14 -25.64
C ALA A 173 -3.37 17.35 -24.35
N PHE A 174 -4.09 17.59 -23.25
CA PHE A 174 -3.92 16.84 -22.02
C PHE A 174 -4.25 15.34 -22.21
N MET A 175 -5.31 15.02 -22.92
CA MET A 175 -5.64 13.64 -23.26
C MET A 175 -4.64 13.00 -24.21
N ALA A 176 -4.04 13.79 -25.12
CA ALA A 176 -2.97 13.32 -25.99
C ALA A 176 -1.71 12.94 -25.19
N ILE A 177 -1.31 13.73 -24.19
CA ILE A 177 -0.22 13.40 -23.26
C ILE A 177 -0.50 12.06 -22.55
N LEU A 178 -1.70 11.85 -22.02
CA LEU A 178 -2.07 10.59 -21.33
C LEU A 178 -2.08 9.37 -22.26
N ARG A 179 -2.23 9.57 -23.57
CA ARG A 179 -2.31 8.49 -24.57
C ARG A 179 -0.98 8.18 -25.25
N GLN A 180 0.10 8.92 -24.93
CA GLN A 180 1.40 8.64 -25.52
C GLN A 180 1.89 7.24 -25.13
N PRO A 181 2.55 6.52 -26.03
CA PRO A 181 3.06 5.18 -25.75
C PRO A 181 4.27 5.21 -24.80
N GLN A 182 4.94 6.34 -24.66
CA GLN A 182 6.13 6.52 -23.83
C GLN A 182 6.21 7.93 -23.23
N GLY A 183 7.11 8.16 -22.29
CA GLY A 183 7.39 9.50 -21.74
C GLY A 183 6.45 9.96 -20.62
N ILE A 184 5.24 9.40 -20.46
CA ILE A 184 4.17 9.84 -19.54
C ILE A 184 4.69 10.12 -18.12
N THR A 185 5.47 9.23 -17.54
CA THR A 185 5.98 9.39 -16.17
C THR A 185 6.88 10.61 -16.05
N HIS A 186 7.72 10.87 -17.06
CA HIS A 186 8.60 12.04 -17.08
C HIS A 186 7.80 13.32 -17.30
N ALA A 187 6.87 13.33 -18.25
CA ALA A 187 6.01 14.47 -18.53
C ALA A 187 5.21 14.89 -17.29
N PHE A 188 4.52 13.96 -16.62
CA PHE A 188 3.75 14.26 -15.41
C PHE A 188 4.63 14.73 -14.24
N ARG A 189 5.83 14.18 -14.10
CA ARG A 189 6.81 14.67 -13.13
C ARG A 189 7.21 16.12 -13.42
N LEU A 190 7.55 16.45 -14.67
CA LEU A 190 7.89 17.80 -15.10
C LEU A 190 6.69 18.75 -14.96
N MET A 191 5.48 18.33 -15.33
CA MET A 191 4.26 19.11 -15.14
C MET A 191 4.01 19.41 -13.64
N ASN A 192 4.29 18.45 -12.74
CA ASN A 192 4.18 18.70 -11.30
C ASN A 192 5.31 19.62 -10.81
N GLN A 193 6.54 19.42 -11.26
CA GLN A 193 7.68 20.27 -10.91
C GLN A 193 7.46 21.72 -11.35
N THR A 194 6.98 21.95 -12.56
CA THR A 194 6.68 23.28 -13.11
C THR A 194 5.35 23.87 -12.60
N SER A 195 4.62 23.13 -11.76
CA SER A 195 3.27 23.46 -11.28
C SER A 195 2.17 23.48 -12.35
N VAL A 196 2.45 23.11 -13.59
CA VAL A 196 1.49 23.02 -14.68
C VAL A 196 0.38 22.03 -14.35
N LEU A 197 0.72 20.84 -13.82
CA LEU A 197 -0.27 19.81 -13.47
C LEU A 197 -1.34 20.34 -12.49
N GLY A 198 -0.90 20.98 -11.40
CA GLY A 198 -1.82 21.53 -10.40
C GLY A 198 -2.57 22.77 -10.88
N ARG A 199 -2.05 23.51 -11.84
CA ARG A 199 -2.75 24.63 -12.48
C ARG A 199 -3.82 24.16 -13.47
N TYR A 200 -3.54 23.10 -14.20
CA TYR A 200 -4.48 22.50 -15.14
C TYR A 200 -5.55 21.68 -14.38
N LEU A 201 -5.16 20.71 -13.57
CA LEU A 201 -6.05 19.91 -12.72
C LEU A 201 -6.26 20.60 -11.38
N TRP A 202 -7.32 21.40 -11.26
CA TRP A 202 -7.62 22.15 -10.05
C TRP A 202 -7.76 21.28 -8.79
N VAL A 203 -8.34 20.09 -8.94
CA VAL A 203 -8.49 19.13 -7.83
C VAL A 203 -7.12 18.62 -7.36
N PHE A 204 -6.18 18.42 -8.28
CA PHE A 204 -4.81 18.01 -7.97
C PHE A 204 -4.04 19.10 -7.21
N ARG A 205 -4.27 20.39 -7.52
CA ARG A 205 -3.62 21.50 -6.81
C ARG A 205 -3.84 21.45 -5.30
N ARG A 206 -5.00 20.96 -4.87
CA ARG A 206 -5.37 20.91 -3.44
C ARG A 206 -4.55 19.90 -2.64
N ILE A 207 -3.97 18.92 -3.32
CA ILE A 207 -3.20 17.86 -2.67
C ILE A 207 -1.68 18.05 -2.83
N VAL A 208 -1.25 19.04 -3.63
CA VAL A 208 0.17 19.36 -3.80
C VAL A 208 0.78 19.76 -2.45
N GLY A 209 1.85 19.07 -2.06
CA GLY A 209 2.54 19.31 -0.78
C GLY A 209 1.72 18.93 0.45
N ARG A 210 0.58 18.27 0.29
CA ARG A 210 -0.23 17.77 1.39
C ARG A 210 0.38 16.50 1.95
N MET A 211 0.74 16.51 3.22
CA MET A 211 1.07 15.29 3.93
C MET A 211 -0.21 14.64 4.46
N GLN A 212 -0.28 13.33 4.33
CA GLN A 212 -1.19 12.53 5.12
C GLN A 212 -0.51 12.23 6.45
N HIS A 213 -1.15 12.62 7.55
CA HIS A 213 -0.63 12.38 8.88
C HIS A 213 -0.95 10.95 9.31
N ASP A 214 -0.39 9.98 8.60
CA ASP A 214 -0.47 8.56 8.94
C ASP A 214 0.93 7.92 8.95
N LEU A 215 0.98 6.70 9.45
CA LEU A 215 2.21 5.94 9.61
C LEU A 215 2.73 5.34 8.29
N PHE A 216 1.97 5.46 7.19
CA PHE A 216 2.23 4.71 5.95
C PHE A 216 2.91 5.53 4.88
N HIS A 217 2.48 6.78 4.71
CA HIS A 217 2.93 7.60 3.60
C HIS A 217 4.25 8.28 3.91
N VAL A 218 5.30 7.88 3.19
CA VAL A 218 6.61 8.55 3.20
C VAL A 218 6.58 9.80 2.31
N TYR A 219 5.61 9.85 1.39
CA TYR A 219 5.46 10.87 0.35
C TYR A 219 4.28 11.80 0.64
N THR A 220 4.32 13.01 0.06
CA THR A 220 3.12 13.85 -0.05
C THR A 220 2.12 13.20 -1.01
N VAL A 221 0.83 13.54 -0.88
CA VAL A 221 -0.24 12.92 -1.68
C VAL A 221 0.00 13.07 -3.19
N ASP A 222 0.49 14.24 -3.64
CA ASP A 222 0.85 14.45 -5.05
C ASP A 222 2.02 13.58 -5.50
N GLN A 223 3.03 13.38 -4.67
CA GLN A 223 4.15 12.49 -4.97
C GLN A 223 3.72 11.02 -4.98
N HIS A 224 2.86 10.62 -4.03
CA HIS A 224 2.28 9.29 -4.01
C HIS A 224 1.50 9.00 -5.30
N ILE A 225 0.60 9.88 -5.71
CA ILE A 225 -0.16 9.75 -6.96
C ILE A 225 0.76 9.57 -8.17
N LEU A 226 1.84 10.37 -8.28
CA LEU A 226 2.80 10.22 -9.36
C LEU A 226 3.60 8.92 -9.28
N MET A 227 3.86 8.41 -8.07
CA MET A 227 4.48 7.11 -7.88
C MET A 227 3.55 5.97 -8.31
N VAL A 228 2.26 6.06 -8.00
CA VAL A 228 1.24 5.10 -8.46
C VAL A 228 1.13 5.12 -9.99
N LEU A 229 1.12 6.29 -10.61
CA LEU A 229 1.15 6.44 -12.07
C LEU A 229 2.41 5.79 -12.67
N ARG A 230 3.58 6.00 -12.07
CA ARG A 230 4.83 5.37 -12.48
C ARG A 230 4.77 3.85 -12.38
N ASN A 231 4.28 3.30 -11.26
CA ASN A 231 4.15 1.87 -11.06
C ASN A 231 3.17 1.27 -12.08
N MET A 232 2.03 1.94 -12.30
CA MET A 232 1.05 1.54 -13.31
C MET A 232 1.68 1.48 -14.71
N ARG A 233 2.47 2.50 -15.08
CA ARG A 233 3.14 2.54 -16.39
C ARG A 233 4.18 1.42 -16.53
N ARG A 234 4.89 1.06 -15.45
CA ARG A 234 5.89 -0.03 -15.47
C ARG A 234 5.32 -1.38 -15.85
N PHE A 235 4.06 -1.66 -15.53
CA PHE A 235 3.41 -2.92 -15.92
C PHE A 235 3.29 -3.10 -17.44
N PHE A 236 3.27 -1.98 -18.19
CA PHE A 236 3.21 -1.96 -19.65
C PHE A 236 4.59 -1.92 -20.32
N ILE A 237 5.67 -2.04 -19.57
CA ILE A 237 7.05 -1.98 -20.08
C ILE A 237 7.66 -3.38 -19.98
N PRO A 238 7.98 -4.04 -21.12
CA PRO A 238 8.46 -5.44 -21.12
C PRO A 238 9.69 -5.69 -20.26
N GLU A 239 10.62 -4.73 -20.18
CA GLU A 239 11.85 -4.82 -19.40
C GLU A 239 11.59 -4.97 -17.90
N HIS A 240 10.41 -4.55 -17.43
CA HIS A 240 9.97 -4.65 -16.04
C HIS A 240 9.04 -5.83 -15.76
N ALA A 241 8.74 -6.68 -16.74
CA ALA A 241 7.79 -7.78 -16.60
C ALA A 241 8.19 -8.78 -15.50
N HIS A 242 9.48 -8.93 -15.24
CA HIS A 242 10.01 -9.82 -14.19
C HIS A 242 9.68 -9.35 -12.76
N GLU A 243 9.41 -8.06 -12.56
CA GLU A 243 9.12 -7.52 -11.22
C GLU A 243 7.72 -7.91 -10.72
N TYR A 244 6.75 -7.96 -11.64
CA TYR A 244 5.34 -8.27 -11.35
C TYR A 244 4.71 -9.03 -12.52
N PRO A 245 5.02 -10.32 -12.67
CA PRO A 245 4.64 -11.09 -13.86
C PRO A 245 3.14 -11.05 -14.17
N LEU A 246 2.27 -11.24 -13.16
CA LEU A 246 0.83 -11.19 -13.37
C LEU A 246 0.36 -9.79 -13.81
N CYS A 247 0.88 -8.71 -13.20
CA CYS A 247 0.51 -7.37 -13.62
C CYS A 247 0.90 -7.10 -15.08
N SER A 248 2.10 -7.52 -15.48
CA SER A 248 2.55 -7.34 -16.86
C SER A 248 1.76 -8.20 -17.85
N GLN A 249 1.38 -9.42 -17.45
CA GLN A 249 0.50 -10.26 -18.26
C GLN A 249 -0.87 -9.59 -18.49
N LEU A 250 -1.50 -9.10 -17.42
CA LEU A 250 -2.79 -8.40 -17.52
C LEU A 250 -2.71 -7.09 -18.29
N ALA A 251 -1.58 -6.40 -18.19
CA ALA A 251 -1.35 -5.14 -18.89
C ALA A 251 -1.22 -5.33 -20.42
N VAL A 252 -0.64 -6.44 -20.89
CA VAL A 252 -0.50 -6.73 -22.33
C VAL A 252 -1.85 -6.76 -23.03
N ASP A 253 -2.85 -7.36 -22.38
CA ASP A 253 -4.19 -7.53 -22.97
C ASP A 253 -5.12 -6.32 -22.72
N PHE A 254 -4.63 -5.27 -22.03
CA PHE A 254 -5.45 -4.12 -21.67
C PHE A 254 -5.48 -3.08 -22.79
N ASP A 255 -6.62 -2.96 -23.49
CA ASP A 255 -6.80 -2.20 -24.73
C ASP A 255 -6.59 -0.68 -24.60
N ARG A 256 -6.87 -0.09 -23.43
CA ARG A 256 -6.83 1.37 -23.19
C ARG A 256 -6.10 1.74 -21.91
N PRO A 257 -4.75 1.63 -21.86
CA PRO A 257 -3.95 1.88 -20.65
C PRO A 257 -4.17 3.26 -20.02
N TRP A 258 -4.46 4.28 -20.83
CA TRP A 258 -4.67 5.64 -20.37
C TRP A 258 -5.85 5.78 -19.37
N VAL A 259 -6.85 4.87 -19.41
CA VAL A 259 -7.94 4.86 -18.42
C VAL A 259 -7.40 4.55 -17.03
N LEU A 260 -6.43 3.61 -16.94
CA LEU A 260 -5.75 3.28 -15.69
C LEU A 260 -4.88 4.45 -15.20
N TYR A 261 -4.27 5.20 -16.11
CA TYR A 261 -3.49 6.39 -15.73
C TYR A 261 -4.40 7.51 -15.19
N VAL A 262 -5.58 7.70 -15.77
CA VAL A 262 -6.60 8.60 -15.22
C VAL A 262 -7.02 8.14 -13.83
N ALA A 263 -7.32 6.86 -13.64
CA ALA A 263 -7.68 6.32 -12.33
C ALA A 263 -6.54 6.51 -11.30
N ALA A 264 -5.29 6.27 -11.70
CA ALA A 264 -4.11 6.51 -10.86
C ALA A 264 -3.96 7.99 -10.46
N LEU A 265 -4.26 8.94 -11.35
CA LEU A 265 -4.21 10.37 -11.03
C LEU A 265 -5.32 10.81 -10.07
N PHE A 266 -6.46 10.13 -10.06
CA PHE A 266 -7.63 10.56 -9.31
C PHE A 266 -7.93 9.74 -8.05
N HIS A 267 -7.34 8.56 -7.83
CA HIS A 267 -7.71 7.66 -6.73
C HIS A 267 -7.67 8.36 -5.36
N ASP A 268 -6.67 9.21 -5.14
CA ASP A 268 -6.43 9.91 -3.87
C ASP A 268 -6.61 11.43 -3.94
N VAL A 269 -7.08 11.96 -5.07
CA VAL A 269 -7.16 13.41 -5.33
C VAL A 269 -8.05 14.18 -4.35
N ALA A 270 -8.97 13.49 -3.70
CA ALA A 270 -9.91 14.08 -2.74
C ALA A 270 -9.48 13.93 -1.27
N LYS A 271 -8.31 13.39 -1.00
CA LYS A 271 -7.79 13.25 0.38
C LYS A 271 -7.75 14.59 1.11
N GLY A 272 -8.21 14.56 2.37
CA GLY A 272 -8.24 15.71 3.26
C GLY A 272 -9.31 16.76 2.98
N ARG A 273 -10.33 16.42 2.19
CA ARG A 273 -11.51 17.30 1.97
C ARG A 273 -12.62 17.10 3.00
N GLY A 274 -12.45 16.15 3.92
CA GLY A 274 -13.49 15.68 4.84
C GLY A 274 -14.47 14.73 4.15
N GLY A 275 -14.91 13.69 4.85
CA GLY A 275 -15.72 12.62 4.28
C GLY A 275 -14.90 11.55 3.55
N ASP A 276 -15.59 10.65 2.85
CA ASP A 276 -14.96 9.57 2.09
C ASP A 276 -14.28 10.11 0.81
N HIS A 277 -12.95 10.01 0.77
CA HIS A 277 -12.16 10.50 -0.36
C HIS A 277 -12.39 9.69 -1.63
N SER A 278 -12.75 8.40 -1.52
CA SER A 278 -13.02 7.53 -2.66
C SER A 278 -14.31 7.98 -3.38
N GLU A 279 -15.36 8.27 -2.62
CA GLU A 279 -16.62 8.79 -3.16
C GLU A 279 -16.46 10.21 -3.75
N LEU A 280 -15.72 11.07 -3.07
CA LEU A 280 -15.44 12.42 -3.56
C LEU A 280 -14.58 12.39 -4.82
N GLY A 281 -13.55 11.54 -4.84
CA GLY A 281 -12.67 11.33 -5.99
C GLY A 281 -13.41 10.75 -7.19
N ALA A 282 -14.34 9.81 -6.96
CA ALA A 282 -15.18 9.23 -8.01
C ALA A 282 -16.04 10.30 -8.71
N ARG A 283 -16.59 11.26 -7.96
CA ARG A 283 -17.31 12.41 -8.54
C ARG A 283 -16.39 13.31 -9.36
N ASP A 284 -15.19 13.56 -8.86
CA ASP A 284 -14.20 14.40 -9.54
C ASP A 284 -13.71 13.75 -10.86
N VAL A 285 -13.40 12.45 -10.87
CA VAL A 285 -12.99 11.76 -12.10
C VAL A 285 -14.13 11.65 -13.11
N ARG A 286 -15.36 11.43 -12.66
CA ARG A 286 -16.54 11.43 -13.55
C ARG A 286 -16.72 12.78 -14.22
N ARG A 287 -16.56 13.88 -13.46
CA ARG A 287 -16.56 15.23 -14.01
C ARG A 287 -15.46 15.44 -15.02
N PHE A 288 -14.24 15.04 -14.71
CA PHE A 288 -13.09 15.11 -15.61
C PHE A 288 -13.34 14.35 -16.91
N CYS A 289 -13.82 13.11 -16.84
CA CYS A 289 -14.14 12.29 -18.01
C CYS A 289 -15.16 12.98 -18.92
N ARG A 290 -16.25 13.52 -18.36
CA ARG A 290 -17.26 14.26 -19.12
C ARG A 290 -16.66 15.51 -19.79
N GLU A 291 -15.86 16.28 -19.07
CA GLU A 291 -15.24 17.51 -19.57
C GLU A 291 -14.19 17.25 -20.66
N HIS A 292 -13.57 16.07 -20.67
CA HIS A 292 -12.53 15.67 -21.64
C HIS A 292 -13.03 14.69 -22.71
N GLY A 293 -14.35 14.52 -22.85
CA GLY A 293 -14.92 13.70 -23.92
C GLY A 293 -14.57 12.20 -23.82
N VAL A 294 -14.36 11.69 -22.60
CA VAL A 294 -14.12 10.26 -22.38
C VAL A 294 -15.42 9.49 -22.55
N ALA A 295 -15.40 8.43 -23.37
CA ALA A 295 -16.55 7.59 -23.66
C ALA A 295 -17.13 6.91 -22.41
N GLY A 296 -18.46 6.63 -22.39
CA GLY A 296 -19.20 6.12 -21.26
C GLY A 296 -18.54 4.92 -20.55
N PRO A 297 -18.23 3.81 -21.26
CA PRO A 297 -17.62 2.63 -20.63
C PRO A 297 -16.26 2.88 -19.98
N ASP A 298 -15.44 3.77 -20.55
CA ASP A 298 -14.14 4.14 -19.99
C ASP A 298 -14.28 5.08 -18.81
N ALA A 299 -15.25 6.01 -18.87
CA ALA A 299 -15.58 6.89 -17.75
C ALA A 299 -16.14 6.10 -16.55
N GLU A 300 -17.00 5.11 -16.80
CA GLU A 300 -17.52 4.20 -15.79
C GLU A 300 -16.42 3.36 -15.15
N LEU A 301 -15.46 2.88 -15.94
CA LEU A 301 -14.31 2.14 -15.43
C LEU A 301 -13.43 3.03 -14.54
N ALA A 302 -13.10 4.24 -14.98
CA ALA A 302 -12.30 5.18 -14.18
C ALA A 302 -13.01 5.54 -12.87
N GLU A 303 -14.32 5.81 -12.91
CA GLU A 303 -15.12 6.08 -11.71
C GLU A 303 -15.16 4.89 -10.77
N PHE A 304 -15.39 3.67 -11.28
CA PHE A 304 -15.36 2.43 -10.51
C PHE A 304 -14.02 2.24 -9.81
N LEU A 305 -12.93 2.41 -10.53
CA LEU A 305 -11.58 2.24 -10.00
C LEU A 305 -11.28 3.22 -8.85
N VAL A 306 -11.61 4.49 -9.03
CA VAL A 306 -11.39 5.52 -7.99
C VAL A 306 -12.26 5.24 -6.77
N ARG A 307 -13.53 4.84 -6.96
CA ARG A 307 -14.46 4.51 -5.86
C ARG A 307 -14.00 3.29 -5.07
N HIS A 308 -13.47 2.28 -5.74
CA HIS A 308 -13.19 0.98 -5.15
C HIS A 308 -11.69 0.67 -4.98
N HIS A 309 -10.79 1.66 -5.15
CA HIS A 309 -9.34 1.41 -5.11
C HIS A 309 -8.84 0.72 -3.83
N LEU A 310 -9.50 0.94 -2.68
CA LEU A 310 -9.17 0.30 -1.40
C LEU A 310 -9.87 -1.06 -1.20
N THR A 311 -10.90 -1.38 -2.01
CA THR A 311 -11.79 -2.51 -1.74
C THR A 311 -11.08 -3.85 -1.89
N MET A 312 -10.32 -4.06 -2.97
CA MET A 312 -9.61 -5.32 -3.20
C MET A 312 -8.58 -5.60 -2.12
N SER A 313 -7.81 -4.58 -1.73
CA SER A 313 -6.83 -4.68 -0.65
C SER A 313 -7.50 -5.03 0.70
N ARG A 314 -8.64 -4.40 1.00
CA ARG A 314 -9.41 -4.66 2.21
C ARG A 314 -9.95 -6.10 2.25
N VAL A 315 -10.58 -6.56 1.17
CA VAL A 315 -11.15 -7.92 1.09
C VAL A 315 -10.04 -8.97 1.22
N ALA A 316 -8.93 -8.81 0.46
CA ALA A 316 -7.82 -9.76 0.49
C ALA A 316 -7.18 -9.87 1.88
N GLN A 317 -7.06 -8.77 2.61
CA GLN A 317 -6.32 -8.73 3.87
C GLN A 317 -7.21 -8.95 5.11
N LYS A 318 -8.51 -8.69 5.03
CA LYS A 318 -9.38 -8.70 6.23
C LYS A 318 -10.47 -9.77 6.20
N GLU A 319 -10.78 -10.36 5.05
CA GLU A 319 -11.90 -11.29 4.93
C GLU A 319 -11.41 -12.73 4.65
N ASP A 320 -12.21 -13.73 5.02
CA ASP A 320 -11.88 -15.15 4.77
C ASP A 320 -12.20 -15.52 3.31
N LEU A 321 -11.15 -15.60 2.49
CA LEU A 321 -11.29 -15.95 1.06
C LEU A 321 -11.72 -17.41 0.83
N SER A 322 -11.74 -18.26 1.84
CA SER A 322 -12.30 -19.60 1.77
C SER A 322 -13.82 -19.62 1.90
N ASP A 323 -14.43 -18.52 2.33
CA ASP A 323 -15.88 -18.37 2.35
C ASP A 323 -16.38 -17.97 0.94
N PRO A 324 -17.20 -18.83 0.30
CA PRO A 324 -17.74 -18.56 -1.03
C PRO A 324 -18.58 -17.29 -1.11
N GLU A 325 -19.25 -16.89 -0.01
CA GLU A 325 -20.08 -15.68 0.02
C GLU A 325 -19.23 -14.41 -0.09
N VAL A 326 -18.06 -14.39 0.54
CA VAL A 326 -17.10 -13.28 0.44
C VAL A 326 -16.68 -13.09 -1.02
N VAL A 327 -16.30 -14.19 -1.68
CA VAL A 327 -15.89 -14.18 -3.09
C VAL A 327 -17.05 -13.80 -4.01
N ALA A 328 -18.23 -14.35 -3.79
CA ALA A 328 -19.42 -14.05 -4.60
C ALA A 328 -19.84 -12.59 -4.47
N ARG A 329 -19.80 -12.02 -3.27
CA ARG A 329 -20.07 -10.59 -3.03
C ARG A 329 -19.05 -9.71 -3.76
N PHE A 330 -17.77 -10.03 -3.67
CA PHE A 330 -16.73 -9.28 -4.36
C PHE A 330 -16.86 -9.42 -5.88
N ALA A 331 -17.16 -10.59 -6.40
CA ALA A 331 -17.43 -10.83 -7.83
C ALA A 331 -18.63 -10.03 -8.34
N ARG A 332 -19.73 -9.99 -7.58
CA ARG A 332 -20.90 -9.14 -7.91
C ARG A 332 -20.55 -7.66 -7.96
N LEU A 333 -19.74 -7.17 -7.00
CA LEU A 333 -19.29 -5.78 -6.98
C LEU A 333 -18.47 -5.44 -8.22
N VAL A 334 -17.52 -6.30 -8.59
CA VAL A 334 -16.62 -6.09 -9.73
C VAL A 334 -17.36 -6.23 -11.05
N GLY A 335 -18.18 -7.25 -11.22
CA GLY A 335 -19.13 -7.46 -12.30
C GLY A 335 -18.54 -7.86 -13.66
N SER A 336 -17.23 -7.68 -13.90
CA SER A 336 -16.58 -8.09 -15.16
C SER A 336 -15.07 -8.32 -15.00
N THR A 337 -14.51 -9.16 -15.87
CA THR A 337 -13.05 -9.42 -15.92
C THR A 337 -12.27 -8.14 -16.15
N ARG A 338 -12.69 -7.26 -17.07
CA ARG A 338 -12.02 -5.98 -17.34
C ARG A 338 -11.91 -5.09 -16.09
N ARG A 339 -12.96 -5.04 -15.25
CA ARG A 339 -12.93 -4.30 -13.98
C ARG A 339 -12.04 -5.00 -12.95
N LEU A 340 -12.02 -6.32 -12.94
CA LEU A 340 -11.16 -7.10 -12.04
C LEU A 340 -9.67 -6.87 -12.35
N ASP A 341 -9.29 -6.98 -13.62
CA ASP A 341 -7.93 -6.76 -14.08
C ASP A 341 -7.45 -5.34 -13.75
N ALA A 342 -8.28 -4.34 -14.11
CA ALA A 342 -7.99 -2.95 -13.84
C ALA A 342 -7.86 -2.63 -12.34
N LEU A 343 -8.73 -3.21 -11.50
CA LEU A 343 -8.69 -3.02 -10.05
C LEU A 343 -7.47 -3.71 -9.42
N TYR A 344 -7.09 -4.90 -9.92
CA TYR A 344 -5.87 -5.58 -9.49
C TYR A 344 -4.64 -4.74 -9.79
N LEU A 345 -4.50 -4.26 -11.03
CA LEU A 345 -3.39 -3.40 -11.46
C LEU A 345 -3.29 -2.13 -10.60
N LEU A 346 -4.43 -1.45 -10.38
CA LEU A 346 -4.44 -0.23 -9.56
C LEU A 346 -4.08 -0.53 -8.11
N THR A 347 -4.60 -1.60 -7.52
CA THR A 347 -4.33 -1.98 -6.13
C THR A 347 -2.84 -2.29 -5.92
N VAL A 348 -2.21 -3.04 -6.84
CA VAL A 348 -0.77 -3.34 -6.76
C VAL A 348 0.06 -2.06 -6.91
N ALA A 349 -0.29 -1.20 -7.89
CA ALA A 349 0.41 0.06 -8.12
C ALA A 349 0.34 1.00 -6.91
N ASP A 350 -0.82 1.09 -6.26
CA ASP A 350 -1.10 1.92 -5.09
C ASP A 350 -0.31 1.44 -3.86
N ILE A 351 -0.40 0.17 -3.49
CA ILE A 351 0.32 -0.39 -2.33
C ILE A 351 1.83 -0.16 -2.49
N ARG A 352 2.38 -0.37 -3.69
CA ARG A 352 3.79 -0.10 -4.00
C ARG A 352 4.14 1.38 -3.94
N GLY A 353 3.21 2.25 -4.31
CA GLY A 353 3.36 3.69 -4.30
C GLY A 353 3.38 4.29 -2.88
N THR A 354 2.85 3.58 -1.90
CA THR A 354 2.74 4.06 -0.52
C THR A 354 4.10 4.05 0.20
N SER A 355 4.80 2.92 0.19
CA SER A 355 6.15 2.77 0.74
C SER A 355 6.79 1.48 0.24
N PRO A 356 8.11 1.44 0.01
CA PRO A 356 8.83 0.21 -0.35
C PRO A 356 8.66 -0.93 0.66
N LYS A 357 8.41 -0.60 1.93
CA LYS A 357 8.26 -1.57 3.04
C LYS A 357 6.85 -2.15 3.17
N VAL A 358 5.86 -1.58 2.48
CA VAL A 358 4.45 -2.01 2.61
C VAL A 358 4.16 -3.22 1.72
N TRP A 359 4.84 -3.36 0.60
CA TRP A 359 4.71 -4.52 -0.30
C TRP A 359 5.60 -5.67 0.17
N ASN A 360 5.04 -6.86 0.30
CA ASN A 360 5.76 -8.10 0.58
C ASN A 360 5.12 -9.27 -0.18
N ALA A 361 5.80 -10.40 -0.21
CA ALA A 361 5.35 -11.59 -0.92
C ALA A 361 4.01 -12.14 -0.38
N TRP A 362 3.74 -11.98 0.91
CA TRP A 362 2.48 -12.39 1.52
C TRP A 362 1.28 -11.60 0.96
N LYS A 363 1.37 -10.26 0.91
CA LYS A 363 0.31 -9.42 0.32
C LYS A 363 0.11 -9.72 -1.16
N ALA A 364 1.21 -9.96 -1.88
CA ALA A 364 1.14 -10.38 -3.28
C ALA A 364 0.31 -11.66 -3.42
N LYS A 365 0.56 -12.67 -2.56
CA LYS A 365 -0.20 -13.92 -2.56
C LYS A 365 -1.68 -13.70 -2.26
N LEU A 366 -2.03 -12.94 -1.23
CA LEU A 366 -3.42 -12.67 -0.88
C LEU A 366 -4.21 -12.01 -2.01
N LEU A 367 -3.61 -11.02 -2.68
CA LEU A 367 -4.23 -10.36 -3.83
C LEU A 367 -4.35 -11.30 -5.03
N HIS A 368 -3.33 -12.12 -5.28
CA HIS A 368 -3.34 -13.14 -6.33
C HIS A 368 -4.45 -14.18 -6.12
N ASP A 369 -4.58 -14.68 -4.90
CA ASP A 369 -5.60 -15.67 -4.55
C ASP A 369 -7.01 -15.09 -4.72
N LEU A 370 -7.26 -13.86 -4.25
CA LEU A 370 -8.53 -13.16 -4.44
C LEU A 370 -8.83 -12.94 -5.93
N TYR A 371 -7.83 -12.50 -6.71
CA TYR A 371 -7.97 -12.29 -8.15
C TYR A 371 -8.44 -13.56 -8.85
N HIS A 372 -7.70 -14.68 -8.71
CA HIS A 372 -8.00 -15.93 -9.41
C HIS A 372 -9.32 -16.58 -8.96
N THR A 373 -9.65 -16.47 -7.67
CA THR A 373 -10.93 -16.99 -7.17
C THR A 373 -12.10 -16.18 -7.70
N THR A 374 -11.95 -14.84 -7.76
CA THR A 374 -12.97 -13.95 -8.33
C THR A 374 -13.13 -14.17 -9.84
N LEU A 375 -12.01 -14.35 -10.57
CA LEU A 375 -12.04 -14.62 -12.01
C LEU A 375 -12.84 -15.88 -12.33
N ARG A 376 -12.65 -16.95 -11.57
CA ARG A 376 -13.44 -18.18 -11.69
C ARG A 376 -14.92 -17.93 -11.43
N ALA A 377 -15.26 -17.17 -10.40
CA ALA A 377 -16.65 -16.82 -10.08
C ALA A 377 -17.31 -15.98 -11.19
N LEU A 378 -16.58 -15.05 -11.82
CA LEU A 378 -17.06 -14.25 -12.96
C LEU A 378 -17.28 -15.10 -14.23
N GLY A 379 -16.50 -16.16 -14.42
CA GLY A 379 -16.65 -17.11 -15.53
C GLY A 379 -17.89 -18.00 -15.42
N GLY A 380 -18.77 -17.79 -14.45
CA GLY A 380 -20.00 -18.56 -14.26
C GLY A 380 -19.78 -19.96 -13.65
N ALA A 381 -18.56 -20.26 -13.22
CA ALA A 381 -18.29 -21.44 -12.44
C ALA A 381 -19.01 -21.30 -11.09
N GLN A 382 -20.15 -21.98 -10.95
CA GLN A 382 -20.76 -22.12 -9.62
C GLN A 382 -19.73 -22.78 -8.70
N PRO A 383 -19.53 -22.26 -7.48
CA PRO A 383 -18.62 -22.86 -6.52
C PRO A 383 -19.07 -24.30 -6.24
N ASN A 384 -18.45 -25.26 -6.90
CA ASN A 384 -18.64 -26.66 -6.54
C ASN A 384 -17.58 -27.00 -5.48
N LEU A 385 -17.91 -26.66 -4.24
CA LEU A 385 -17.03 -26.87 -3.09
C LEU A 385 -16.48 -28.29 -3.01
N GLN A 386 -17.28 -29.29 -3.37
CA GLN A 386 -16.84 -30.68 -3.37
C GLN A 386 -15.81 -30.96 -4.48
N ALA A 387 -16.04 -30.43 -5.68
CA ALA A 387 -15.09 -30.58 -6.78
C ALA A 387 -13.76 -29.83 -6.49
N ASP A 388 -13.83 -28.65 -5.89
CA ASP A 388 -12.63 -27.90 -5.47
C ASP A 388 -11.82 -28.63 -4.39
N ILE A 389 -12.50 -29.26 -3.43
CA ILE A 389 -11.85 -30.09 -2.40
C ILE A 389 -11.17 -31.30 -3.03
N GLU A 390 -11.86 -32.03 -3.90
CA GLU A 390 -11.29 -33.21 -4.55
C GLU A 390 -10.14 -32.85 -5.49
N ALA A 391 -10.20 -31.73 -6.20
CA ALA A 391 -9.09 -31.22 -7.00
C ALA A 391 -7.85 -30.91 -6.13
N ARG A 392 -8.03 -30.25 -4.98
CA ARG A 392 -6.94 -29.97 -4.02
C ARG A 392 -6.35 -31.24 -3.43
N LYS A 393 -7.20 -32.21 -3.08
CA LYS A 393 -6.75 -33.52 -2.59
C LYS A 393 -5.96 -34.28 -3.66
N LEU A 394 -6.43 -34.25 -4.91
CA LEU A 394 -5.73 -34.89 -6.03
C LEU A 394 -4.34 -34.28 -6.23
N GLU A 395 -4.25 -32.96 -6.28
CA GLU A 395 -2.96 -32.28 -6.41
C GLU A 395 -2.06 -32.54 -5.19
N ALA A 396 -2.60 -32.56 -3.98
CA ALA A 396 -1.84 -32.90 -2.77
C ALA A 396 -1.27 -34.34 -2.84
N ARG A 397 -2.03 -35.33 -3.34
CA ARG A 397 -1.52 -36.69 -3.58
C ARG A 397 -0.41 -36.72 -4.61
N GLN A 398 -0.52 -35.95 -5.69
CA GLN A 398 0.56 -35.83 -6.68
C GLN A 398 1.83 -35.29 -6.05
N ARG A 399 1.71 -34.27 -5.20
CA ARG A 399 2.85 -33.71 -4.46
C ARG A 399 3.45 -34.68 -3.45
N LEU A 400 2.65 -35.48 -2.77
CA LEU A 400 3.13 -36.56 -1.90
C LEU A 400 3.91 -37.61 -2.69
N ALA A 401 3.43 -38.01 -3.85
CA ALA A 401 4.12 -38.94 -4.72
C ALA A 401 5.47 -38.40 -5.23
N LEU A 402 5.52 -37.12 -5.64
CA LEU A 402 6.76 -36.43 -6.01
C LEU A 402 7.77 -36.35 -4.84
N ALA A 403 7.28 -36.26 -3.60
CA ALA A 403 8.11 -36.29 -2.40
C ALA A 403 8.44 -37.70 -1.91
N SER A 404 8.20 -38.75 -2.72
CA SER A 404 8.46 -40.16 -2.41
C SER A 404 7.74 -40.65 -1.13
N ALA A 405 6.59 -40.10 -0.81
CA ALA A 405 5.76 -40.56 0.28
C ALA A 405 5.12 -41.90 -0.05
N LEU A 406 4.91 -42.75 0.94
CA LEU A 406 4.23 -44.03 0.77
C LEU A 406 2.75 -43.80 0.38
N PRO A 407 2.16 -44.62 -0.53
CA PRO A 407 0.74 -44.53 -0.82
C PRO A 407 -0.10 -44.65 0.45
N GLY A 408 -1.11 -43.79 0.60
CA GLY A 408 -1.99 -43.79 1.77
C GLY A 408 -1.46 -42.97 2.96
N THR A 409 -0.31 -42.29 2.85
CA THR A 409 0.24 -41.41 3.89
C THR A 409 -0.76 -40.35 4.34
N GLU A 410 -1.63 -39.87 3.45
CA GLU A 410 -2.64 -38.87 3.73
C GLU A 410 -3.83 -39.39 4.53
N GLY A 411 -4.16 -40.71 4.40
CA GLY A 411 -5.38 -41.32 4.93
C GLY A 411 -5.66 -41.03 6.40
N PRO A 412 -4.74 -41.35 7.31
CA PRO A 412 -4.96 -41.17 8.75
C PRO A 412 -5.31 -39.74 9.15
N LEU A 413 -4.61 -38.75 8.60
CA LEU A 413 -4.88 -37.34 8.89
C LEU A 413 -6.18 -36.87 8.23
N TRP A 414 -6.36 -37.13 6.94
CA TRP A 414 -7.53 -36.64 6.20
C TRP A 414 -8.86 -37.18 6.70
N ALA A 415 -8.87 -38.36 7.30
CA ALA A 415 -10.05 -38.94 7.95
C ALA A 415 -10.55 -38.11 9.15
N THR A 416 -9.70 -37.25 9.72
CA THR A 416 -10.04 -36.42 10.89
C THR A 416 -10.38 -34.97 10.52
N LEU A 417 -10.28 -34.61 9.22
CA LEU A 417 -10.39 -33.23 8.73
C LEU A 417 -11.71 -33.00 7.98
N ASP A 418 -12.29 -31.84 8.20
CA ASP A 418 -13.51 -31.41 7.53
C ASP A 418 -13.21 -30.63 6.21
N SER A 419 -14.27 -30.26 5.49
CA SER A 419 -14.18 -29.52 4.24
C SER A 419 -13.50 -28.15 4.37
N ARG A 420 -13.62 -27.50 5.54
CA ARG A 420 -13.04 -26.16 5.78
C ARG A 420 -11.52 -26.17 5.77
N TYR A 421 -10.92 -27.25 6.29
CA TYR A 421 -9.47 -27.43 6.24
C TYR A 421 -8.97 -27.41 4.79
N PHE A 422 -9.59 -28.23 3.92
CA PHE A 422 -9.16 -28.34 2.52
C PHE A 422 -9.37 -27.05 1.72
N LEU A 423 -10.36 -26.25 2.09
CA LEU A 423 -10.62 -24.95 1.44
C LEU A 423 -9.65 -23.86 1.89
N ARG A 424 -9.12 -23.94 3.11
CA ARG A 424 -8.20 -22.95 3.69
C ARG A 424 -6.73 -23.18 3.38
N HIS A 425 -6.35 -24.42 3.03
CA HIS A 425 -4.97 -24.79 2.78
C HIS A 425 -4.70 -25.06 1.30
N ASP A 426 -3.51 -24.65 0.86
CA ASP A 426 -3.04 -24.97 -0.49
C ASP A 426 -2.69 -26.46 -0.59
N PRO A 427 -2.74 -27.07 -1.78
CA PRO A 427 -2.35 -28.48 -1.98
C PRO A 427 -0.95 -28.81 -1.47
N ALA A 428 -0.02 -27.85 -1.53
CA ALA A 428 1.33 -27.99 -0.98
C ALA A 428 1.36 -28.07 0.55
N ASP A 429 0.48 -27.30 1.23
CA ASP A 429 0.32 -27.35 2.69
C ASP A 429 -0.34 -28.67 3.09
N ILE A 430 -1.41 -29.06 2.38
CA ILE A 430 -2.15 -30.32 2.64
C ILE A 430 -1.21 -31.54 2.53
N ALA A 431 -0.35 -31.56 1.51
CA ALA A 431 0.63 -32.62 1.32
C ALA A 431 1.70 -32.62 2.42
N TRP A 432 2.19 -31.42 2.79
CA TRP A 432 3.19 -31.27 3.84
C TRP A 432 2.65 -31.72 5.20
N HIS A 433 1.45 -31.28 5.58
CA HIS A 433 0.80 -31.67 6.83
C HIS A 433 0.60 -33.20 6.88
N ALA A 434 0.12 -33.81 5.80
CA ALA A 434 -0.04 -35.27 5.73
C ALA A 434 1.29 -35.98 5.94
N ARG A 435 2.38 -35.53 5.28
CA ARG A 435 3.71 -36.12 5.44
C ARG A 435 4.29 -35.95 6.84
N ALA A 436 4.07 -34.78 7.46
CA ALA A 436 4.60 -34.49 8.79
C ALA A 436 3.87 -35.24 9.90
N LEU A 437 2.54 -35.51 9.71
CA LEU A 437 1.66 -35.95 10.78
C LEU A 437 1.15 -37.39 10.66
N TRP A 438 1.37 -38.12 9.56
CA TRP A 438 0.75 -39.42 9.29
C TRP A 438 0.98 -40.48 10.38
N ARG A 439 2.11 -40.45 11.10
CA ARG A 439 2.42 -41.33 12.23
C ARG A 439 2.00 -40.77 13.58
N HIS A 440 1.50 -39.55 13.62
CA HIS A 440 1.30 -38.80 14.86
C HIS A 440 -0.14 -38.34 15.08
N VAL A 441 -1.08 -38.84 14.29
CA VAL A 441 -2.50 -38.38 14.32
C VAL A 441 -3.16 -38.57 15.69
N ASP A 442 -2.72 -39.56 16.47
CA ASP A 442 -3.21 -39.86 17.82
C ASP A 442 -2.14 -39.56 18.91
N SER A 443 -1.13 -38.72 18.59
CA SER A 443 -0.07 -38.40 19.55
C SER A 443 -0.59 -37.52 20.68
N THR A 444 -0.36 -37.93 21.90
CA THR A 444 -0.64 -37.11 23.09
C THR A 444 0.38 -35.99 23.33
N ARG A 445 1.52 -36.04 22.62
CA ARG A 445 2.56 -35.01 22.67
C ARG A 445 2.39 -34.07 21.50
N PRO A 446 2.60 -32.75 21.69
CA PRO A 446 2.62 -31.79 20.61
C PRO A 446 3.64 -32.17 19.53
N ILE A 447 3.30 -31.94 18.29
CA ILE A 447 4.19 -32.09 17.13
C ILE A 447 4.36 -30.69 16.52
N VAL A 448 5.59 -30.29 16.30
CA VAL A 448 5.95 -29.04 15.65
C VAL A 448 6.79 -29.38 14.43
N SER A 449 6.43 -28.87 13.28
CA SER A 449 7.24 -28.96 12.07
C SER A 449 7.31 -27.61 11.38
N ALA A 450 8.49 -27.25 10.90
CA ALA A 450 8.71 -25.99 10.22
C ALA A 450 9.36 -26.22 8.84
N ARG A 451 9.12 -25.30 7.93
CA ARG A 451 9.76 -25.27 6.62
C ARG A 451 9.99 -23.83 6.16
N PRO A 452 10.92 -23.59 5.19
CA PRO A 452 10.96 -22.30 4.51
C PRO A 452 9.57 -21.97 3.95
N SER A 453 9.15 -20.73 4.06
CA SER A 453 7.87 -20.31 3.52
C SER A 453 7.83 -20.53 2.00
N PRO A 454 6.78 -21.17 1.45
CA PRO A 454 6.60 -21.31 0.01
C PRO A 454 6.52 -19.98 -0.75
N ILE A 455 6.24 -18.90 -0.05
CA ILE A 455 6.15 -17.53 -0.60
C ILE A 455 7.50 -16.80 -0.62
N GLY A 456 8.59 -17.44 -0.20
CA GLY A 456 9.94 -16.91 -0.31
C GLY A 456 10.42 -16.08 0.89
N GLU A 457 9.55 -15.72 1.84
CA GLU A 457 9.95 -14.94 3.03
C GLU A 457 9.55 -15.65 4.33
N GLY A 458 10.51 -15.83 5.26
CA GLY A 458 10.27 -16.39 6.58
C GLY A 458 10.05 -17.90 6.61
N LEU A 459 9.34 -18.36 7.63
CA LEU A 459 9.03 -19.78 7.88
C LEU A 459 7.53 -20.01 7.88
N GLN A 460 7.15 -21.20 7.46
CA GLN A 460 5.84 -21.76 7.73
C GLN A 460 5.97 -22.84 8.81
N VAL A 461 5.17 -22.74 9.86
CA VAL A 461 5.23 -23.61 11.03
C VAL A 461 3.87 -24.27 11.24
N VAL A 462 3.82 -25.60 11.35
CA VAL A 462 2.63 -26.35 11.73
C VAL A 462 2.79 -26.86 13.15
N VAL A 463 1.72 -26.70 13.93
CA VAL A 463 1.58 -27.25 15.27
C VAL A 463 0.40 -28.21 15.27
N TYR A 464 0.62 -29.43 15.76
CA TYR A 464 -0.40 -30.43 15.98
C TYR A 464 -0.37 -30.90 17.43
N ALA A 465 -1.45 -30.67 18.16
CA ALA A 465 -1.51 -30.98 19.59
C ALA A 465 -2.97 -31.22 20.03
N PRO A 466 -3.21 -31.92 21.15
CA PRO A 466 -4.52 -31.88 21.80
C PRO A 466 -4.96 -30.43 22.02
N ASP A 467 -6.19 -30.11 21.60
CA ASP A 467 -6.68 -28.72 21.66
C ASP A 467 -6.93 -28.29 23.11
N ARG A 468 -6.50 -27.05 23.44
CA ARG A 468 -6.69 -26.44 24.75
C ARG A 468 -6.78 -24.92 24.63
N ALA A 469 -7.49 -24.30 25.54
CA ALA A 469 -7.83 -22.87 25.50
C ALA A 469 -6.61 -21.91 25.43
N ASP A 470 -5.46 -22.31 25.99
CA ASP A 470 -4.24 -21.48 26.02
C ASP A 470 -3.23 -21.82 24.91
N LEU A 471 -3.53 -22.78 24.03
CA LEU A 471 -2.59 -23.27 23.02
C LEU A 471 -2.12 -22.14 22.08
N PHE A 472 -3.07 -21.38 21.52
CA PHE A 472 -2.75 -20.25 20.65
C PHE A 472 -1.92 -19.18 21.37
N ALA A 473 -2.26 -18.88 22.63
CA ALA A 473 -1.51 -17.92 23.43
C ALA A 473 -0.06 -18.38 23.68
N ARG A 474 0.18 -19.68 23.95
CA ARG A 474 1.53 -20.22 24.12
C ARG A 474 2.36 -20.12 22.84
N ILE A 475 1.76 -20.42 21.69
CA ILE A 475 2.42 -20.30 20.40
C ILE A 475 2.80 -18.84 20.12
N CYS A 476 1.86 -17.91 20.31
CA CYS A 476 2.11 -16.47 20.16
C CYS A 476 3.18 -15.96 21.13
N GLY A 477 3.16 -16.43 22.39
CA GLY A 477 4.16 -16.08 23.40
C GLY A 477 5.57 -16.54 23.03
N TYR A 478 5.70 -17.73 22.47
CA TYR A 478 6.97 -18.22 21.95
C TYR A 478 7.49 -17.34 20.79
N PHE A 479 6.67 -17.07 19.78
CA PHE A 479 7.09 -16.26 18.63
C PHE A 479 7.44 -14.83 19.04
N ASP A 480 6.69 -14.23 19.96
CA ASP A 480 7.01 -12.92 20.52
C ASP A 480 8.37 -12.92 21.22
N GLY A 481 8.60 -13.85 22.14
CA GLY A 481 9.87 -13.99 22.86
C GLY A 481 11.05 -14.33 21.98
N ALA A 482 10.84 -15.01 20.85
CA ALA A 482 11.86 -15.38 19.88
C ALA A 482 12.10 -14.31 18.79
N GLY A 483 11.37 -13.18 18.83
CA GLY A 483 11.51 -12.06 17.89
C GLY A 483 10.97 -12.33 16.49
N PHE A 484 9.93 -13.18 16.39
CA PHE A 484 9.19 -13.40 15.15
C PHE A 484 7.90 -12.58 15.12
N SER A 485 7.55 -12.10 13.94
CA SER A 485 6.22 -11.55 13.64
C SER A 485 5.39 -12.60 12.93
N ILE A 486 4.17 -12.84 13.42
CA ILE A 486 3.19 -13.71 12.75
C ILE A 486 2.46 -12.87 11.71
N LEU A 487 2.42 -13.33 10.47
CA LEU A 487 1.72 -12.67 9.35
C LEU A 487 0.34 -13.27 9.11
N ASP A 488 0.18 -14.58 9.34
CA ASP A 488 -1.06 -15.33 9.15
C ASP A 488 -1.08 -16.51 10.11
N ALA A 489 -2.27 -16.85 10.60
CA ALA A 489 -2.49 -18.05 11.37
C ALA A 489 -3.81 -18.71 10.94
N ARG A 490 -3.72 -19.97 10.53
CA ARG A 490 -4.86 -20.81 10.16
C ARG A 490 -5.04 -21.85 11.23
N ILE A 491 -6.11 -21.70 11.96
CA ILE A 491 -6.44 -22.52 13.11
C ILE A 491 -7.50 -23.54 12.69
N HIS A 492 -7.29 -24.80 13.00
CA HIS A 492 -8.23 -25.86 12.69
C HIS A 492 -8.26 -26.91 13.81
N THR A 493 -9.44 -27.17 14.33
CA THR A 493 -9.66 -28.29 15.27
C THR A 493 -10.20 -29.49 14.52
N THR A 494 -9.49 -30.62 14.60
CA THR A 494 -9.88 -31.88 13.96
C THR A 494 -11.09 -32.52 14.64
N ALA A 495 -11.77 -33.45 13.96
CA ALA A 495 -12.89 -34.20 14.54
C ALA A 495 -12.52 -35.00 15.81
N LYS A 496 -11.23 -35.24 16.03
CA LYS A 496 -10.70 -35.91 17.23
C LYS A 496 -10.31 -34.95 18.36
N GLY A 497 -10.57 -33.65 18.22
CA GLY A 497 -10.22 -32.65 19.24
C GLY A 497 -8.73 -32.28 19.28
N TYR A 498 -8.02 -32.38 18.16
CA TYR A 498 -6.65 -31.90 18.01
C TYR A 498 -6.64 -30.58 17.25
N ALA A 499 -5.86 -29.62 17.73
CA ALA A 499 -5.52 -28.43 16.97
C ALA A 499 -4.50 -28.77 15.87
N LEU A 500 -4.76 -28.33 14.65
CA LEU A 500 -3.83 -28.34 13.52
C LEU A 500 -3.66 -26.89 13.05
N ASP A 501 -2.70 -26.21 13.63
CA ASP A 501 -2.51 -24.77 13.44
C ASP A 501 -1.31 -24.51 12.55
N THR A 502 -1.48 -23.67 11.54
CA THR A 502 -0.43 -23.31 10.59
C THR A 502 -0.15 -21.83 10.66
N PHE A 503 1.11 -21.49 10.92
CA PHE A 503 1.57 -20.10 11.08
C PHE A 503 2.53 -19.73 9.97
N GLN A 504 2.34 -18.55 9.41
CA GLN A 504 3.33 -17.88 8.56
C GLN A 504 4.07 -16.85 9.42
N VAL A 505 5.37 -17.03 9.61
CA VAL A 505 6.17 -16.18 10.49
C VAL A 505 7.39 -15.60 9.78
N VAL A 506 7.75 -14.37 10.12
CA VAL A 506 8.95 -13.69 9.64
C VAL A 506 9.76 -13.17 10.82
N ARG A 507 11.07 -13.09 10.70
CA ARG A 507 11.89 -12.50 11.75
C ARG A 507 11.75 -10.98 11.73
N ALA A 508 11.59 -10.36 12.90
CA ALA A 508 11.36 -8.92 13.04
C ALA A 508 12.55 -8.07 12.54
N PHE A 509 13.76 -8.65 12.50
CA PHE A 509 14.98 -8.02 11.96
C PHE A 509 15.63 -8.99 10.98
N GLY A 510 15.57 -8.63 9.68
CA GLY A 510 16.10 -9.46 8.60
C GLY A 510 17.60 -9.47 8.57
N ASP A 511 18.16 -10.67 8.41
CA ASP A 511 19.45 -10.87 7.77
C ASP A 511 19.24 -11.86 6.64
N ASP A 512 19.87 -11.59 5.51
CA ASP A 512 19.91 -12.44 4.33
C ASP A 512 20.74 -13.70 4.67
N HIS A 513 20.09 -14.68 5.28
CA HIS A 513 20.75 -15.92 5.70
C HIS A 513 20.71 -16.92 4.55
N GLY A 514 21.88 -17.40 4.14
CA GLY A 514 22.00 -18.49 3.17
C GLY A 514 21.27 -19.78 3.63
N PRO A 515 21.10 -20.79 2.74
CA PRO A 515 20.33 -22.01 2.99
C PRO A 515 20.73 -22.82 4.23
N ALA A 516 21.96 -22.72 4.70
CA ALA A 516 22.44 -23.40 5.90
C ALA A 516 21.83 -22.79 7.18
N ALA A 517 21.79 -21.46 7.27
CA ALA A 517 21.22 -20.76 8.41
C ALA A 517 19.71 -20.99 8.57
N TYR A 518 19.01 -21.24 7.46
CA TYR A 518 17.58 -21.62 7.49
C TYR A 518 17.35 -22.99 8.13
N ARG A 519 18.23 -23.97 7.91
CA ARG A 519 18.13 -25.30 8.54
C ARG A 519 18.30 -25.24 10.04
N ASP A 520 19.29 -24.48 10.51
CA ASP A 520 19.52 -24.30 11.95
C ASP A 520 18.37 -23.56 12.62
N LEU A 521 17.82 -22.55 11.93
CA LEU A 521 16.66 -21.79 12.41
C LEU A 521 15.42 -22.68 12.52
N ILE A 522 15.16 -23.53 11.53
CA ILE A 522 14.04 -24.49 11.54
C ILE A 522 14.16 -25.43 12.75
N ALA A 523 15.33 -26.07 12.92
CA ALA A 523 15.56 -26.97 14.03
C ALA A 523 15.42 -26.27 15.39
N LEU A 524 15.88 -25.03 15.50
CA LEU A 524 15.72 -24.21 16.69
C LEU A 524 14.25 -23.91 16.99
N VAL A 525 13.46 -23.49 15.98
CA VAL A 525 12.03 -23.20 16.12
C VAL A 525 11.28 -24.45 16.53
N GLU A 526 11.49 -25.59 15.85
CA GLU A 526 10.82 -26.85 16.17
C GLU A 526 11.09 -27.28 17.61
N SER A 527 12.36 -27.28 18.05
CA SER A 527 12.73 -27.74 19.38
C SER A 527 12.25 -26.80 20.49
N ARG A 528 12.41 -25.48 20.32
CA ARG A 528 12.05 -24.50 21.35
C ARG A 528 10.56 -24.29 21.47
N LEU A 529 9.82 -24.28 20.35
CA LEU A 529 8.36 -24.20 20.38
C LEU A 529 7.78 -25.47 21.01
N LEU A 530 8.30 -26.65 20.67
CA LEU A 530 7.89 -27.89 21.33
C LEU A 530 8.07 -27.82 22.86
N GLN A 531 9.20 -27.33 23.34
CA GLN A 531 9.42 -27.14 24.79
C GLN A 531 8.41 -26.16 25.39
N ALA A 532 8.13 -25.04 24.73
CA ALA A 532 7.13 -24.08 25.20
C ALA A 532 5.70 -24.65 25.27
N LEU A 533 5.38 -25.61 24.39
CA LEU A 533 4.09 -26.29 24.38
C LEU A 533 3.98 -27.39 25.44
N LEU A 534 5.09 -27.98 25.84
CA LEU A 534 5.15 -28.98 26.94
C LEU A 534 5.18 -28.33 28.32
N ASP A 535 5.50 -27.04 28.38
CA ASP A 535 5.47 -26.31 29.67
C ASP A 535 4.02 -26.06 30.08
N GLU A 536 3.63 -26.57 31.27
CA GLU A 536 2.30 -26.37 31.87
C GLU A 536 2.25 -25.16 32.82
N GLY A 537 3.36 -24.43 32.95
CA GLY A 537 3.45 -23.23 33.77
C GLY A 537 2.52 -22.10 33.31
N PRO A 538 2.33 -21.06 34.13
CA PRO A 538 1.52 -19.91 33.76
C PRO A 538 2.10 -19.21 32.52
N LEU A 539 1.22 -18.61 31.71
CA LEU A 539 1.62 -17.84 30.55
C LEU A 539 2.53 -16.66 30.97
N PRO A 540 3.73 -16.51 30.40
CA PRO A 540 4.62 -15.39 30.75
C PRO A 540 3.96 -14.05 30.42
N GLU A 541 4.49 -12.96 30.99
CA GLU A 541 4.03 -11.62 30.59
C GLU A 541 4.53 -11.27 29.20
N PRO A 542 3.73 -10.54 28.38
CA PRO A 542 4.14 -10.10 27.05
C PRO A 542 5.42 -9.26 27.10
N THR A 543 6.27 -9.41 26.10
CA THR A 543 7.49 -8.60 25.98
C THR A 543 7.12 -7.11 25.85
N ARG A 544 7.77 -6.28 26.65
CA ARG A 544 7.59 -4.83 26.61
C ARG A 544 8.58 -4.21 25.64
N GLY A 545 8.21 -4.14 24.35
CA GLY A 545 9.03 -3.44 23.35
C GLY A 545 9.03 -1.93 23.54
N ARG A 546 10.14 -1.27 23.21
CA ARG A 546 10.18 0.20 23.13
C ARG A 546 9.33 0.66 21.94
N VAL A 547 8.30 1.44 22.23
CA VAL A 547 7.50 2.10 21.19
C VAL A 547 8.40 3.03 20.37
N SER A 548 8.40 2.91 19.04
CA SER A 548 9.21 3.75 18.16
C SER A 548 8.87 5.23 18.33
N ARG A 549 9.82 6.12 18.05
CA ARG A 549 9.55 7.58 18.08
C ARG A 549 8.40 7.94 17.15
N ARG A 550 8.28 7.25 16.04
CA ARG A 550 7.24 7.48 15.04
C ARG A 550 5.86 7.10 15.56
N VAL A 551 5.70 5.97 16.23
CA VAL A 551 4.45 5.57 16.91
C VAL A 551 4.06 6.58 17.98
N ARG A 552 5.01 7.11 18.76
CA ARG A 552 4.73 8.14 19.75
C ARG A 552 4.23 9.44 19.14
N SER A 553 4.72 9.81 17.98
CA SER A 553 4.31 11.03 17.26
C SER A 553 2.97 10.85 16.53
N PHE A 554 2.58 9.63 16.22
CA PHE A 554 1.33 9.27 15.52
C PHE A 554 0.56 8.20 16.31
N PRO A 555 0.03 8.55 17.51
CA PRO A 555 -0.72 7.56 18.27
C PRO A 555 -1.95 7.12 17.50
N VAL A 556 -2.03 5.83 17.21
CA VAL A 556 -3.25 5.21 16.70
C VAL A 556 -4.16 5.03 17.91
N THR A 557 -5.35 5.60 17.87
CA THR A 557 -6.35 5.36 18.90
C THR A 557 -6.72 3.87 18.84
N PRO A 558 -6.48 3.10 19.91
CA PRO A 558 -6.85 1.70 19.95
C PRO A 558 -8.36 1.54 19.71
N ARG A 559 -8.73 0.59 18.88
CA ARG A 559 -10.11 0.23 18.60
C ARG A 559 -10.24 -1.28 18.60
N VAL A 560 -11.29 -1.75 19.22
CA VAL A 560 -11.76 -3.13 19.17
C VAL A 560 -13.18 -3.09 18.66
N GLU A 561 -13.50 -3.89 17.68
CA GLU A 561 -14.84 -4.03 17.13
C GLU A 561 -15.18 -5.52 17.07
N LEU A 562 -16.32 -5.89 17.64
CA LEU A 562 -16.85 -7.25 17.60
C LEU A 562 -18.18 -7.22 16.85
N ALA A 563 -18.24 -7.89 15.70
CA ALA A 563 -19.43 -7.96 14.86
C ALA A 563 -19.75 -9.43 14.52
N PRO A 564 -21.03 -9.82 14.42
CA PRO A 564 -21.38 -11.15 13.93
C PRO A 564 -20.89 -11.33 12.49
N ASP A 565 -20.49 -12.55 12.12
CA ASP A 565 -20.20 -12.91 10.75
C ASP A 565 -21.50 -12.88 9.90
N GLU A 566 -21.38 -12.96 8.58
CA GLU A 566 -22.51 -12.88 7.65
C GLU A 566 -23.57 -13.97 7.89
N ARG A 567 -23.20 -15.08 8.52
CA ARG A 567 -24.10 -16.19 8.85
C ARG A 567 -24.64 -16.14 10.28
N GLY A 568 -24.18 -15.18 11.10
CA GLY A 568 -24.53 -15.08 12.50
C GLY A 568 -24.09 -16.25 13.37
N GLN A 569 -23.14 -17.07 12.87
CA GLN A 569 -22.65 -18.26 13.56
C GLN A 569 -21.35 -18.01 14.34
N ARG A 570 -20.63 -16.95 13.97
CA ARG A 570 -19.33 -16.58 14.53
C ARG A 570 -19.22 -15.08 14.66
N TRP A 571 -18.10 -14.64 15.24
CA TRP A 571 -17.82 -13.24 15.45
C TRP A 571 -16.54 -12.83 14.75
N LEU A 572 -16.59 -11.69 14.10
CA LEU A 572 -15.44 -11.03 13.54
C LEU A 572 -14.94 -10.01 14.54
N LEU A 573 -13.78 -10.28 15.13
CA LEU A 573 -13.08 -9.37 16.02
C LEU A 573 -12.06 -8.59 15.20
N THR A 574 -12.21 -7.29 15.11
CA THR A 574 -11.25 -6.38 14.45
C THR A 574 -10.53 -5.55 15.49
N VAL A 575 -9.21 -5.58 15.46
CA VAL A 575 -8.34 -4.81 16.35
C VAL A 575 -7.52 -3.84 15.55
N SER A 576 -7.56 -2.55 15.90
CA SER A 576 -6.74 -1.52 15.27
C SER A 576 -5.94 -0.77 16.34
N THR A 577 -4.61 -0.78 16.24
CA THR A 577 -3.72 -0.12 17.20
C THR A 577 -2.34 0.15 16.58
N SER A 578 -1.42 0.68 17.36
CA SER A 578 -0.01 0.83 16.96
C SER A 578 0.74 -0.50 17.11
N ASP A 579 1.64 -0.80 16.15
CA ASP A 579 2.49 -1.99 16.20
C ASP A 579 3.48 -1.94 17.37
N ARG A 580 3.58 -3.06 18.07
CA ARG A 580 4.54 -3.27 19.17
C ARG A 580 4.78 -4.74 19.43
N SER A 581 5.94 -5.07 19.98
CA SER A 581 6.22 -6.42 20.47
C SER A 581 5.19 -6.84 21.53
N GLY A 582 4.77 -8.09 21.52
CA GLY A 582 3.82 -8.65 22.47
C GLY A 582 2.34 -8.33 22.19
N LEU A 583 2.02 -7.59 21.14
CA LEU A 583 0.65 -7.18 20.85
C LEU A 583 -0.28 -8.39 20.61
N LEU A 584 0.06 -9.22 19.63
CA LEU A 584 -0.73 -10.41 19.30
C LEU A 584 -0.80 -11.38 20.48
N TYR A 585 0.29 -11.54 21.20
CA TYR A 585 0.32 -12.35 22.42
C TYR A 585 -0.61 -11.79 23.51
N GLY A 586 -0.65 -10.47 23.70
CA GLY A 586 -1.59 -9.81 24.61
C GLY A 586 -3.05 -10.10 24.26
N ILE A 587 -3.41 -10.00 22.96
CA ILE A 587 -4.74 -10.35 22.47
C ILE A 587 -5.05 -11.83 22.74
N ALA A 588 -4.13 -12.73 22.38
CA ALA A 588 -4.30 -14.16 22.55
C ALA A 588 -4.52 -14.56 24.03
N ARG A 589 -3.85 -13.90 24.98
CA ARG A 589 -4.05 -14.10 26.42
C ARG A 589 -5.47 -13.71 26.88
N VAL A 590 -6.02 -12.64 26.33
CA VAL A 590 -7.41 -12.24 26.65
C VAL A 590 -8.38 -13.27 26.10
N LEU A 591 -8.24 -13.68 24.85
CA LEU A 591 -9.08 -14.72 24.25
C LEU A 591 -9.04 -16.03 25.04
N ALA A 592 -7.84 -16.46 25.46
CA ALA A 592 -7.66 -17.67 26.26
C ALA A 592 -8.38 -17.59 27.62
N ARG A 593 -8.31 -16.43 28.31
CA ARG A 593 -9.00 -16.24 29.62
C ARG A 593 -10.52 -16.38 29.52
N HIS A 594 -11.09 -15.96 28.41
CA HIS A 594 -12.53 -16.03 28.16
C HIS A 594 -12.95 -17.31 27.42
N CYS A 595 -12.04 -18.30 27.26
CA CYS A 595 -12.28 -19.54 26.51
C CYS A 595 -12.87 -19.29 25.12
N ILE A 596 -12.37 -18.26 24.43
CA ILE A 596 -12.77 -17.92 23.07
C ILE A 596 -11.91 -18.71 22.10
N ASN A 597 -12.56 -19.49 21.23
CA ASN A 597 -11.91 -20.26 20.19
C ASN A 597 -11.59 -19.39 18.99
N LEU A 598 -10.36 -19.48 18.52
CA LEU A 598 -9.91 -18.83 17.29
C LEU A 598 -10.02 -19.78 16.11
N GLN A 599 -10.58 -19.30 15.01
CA GLN A 599 -10.73 -20.06 13.75
C GLN A 599 -9.79 -19.55 12.66
N LEU A 600 -9.47 -18.26 12.67
CA LEU A 600 -8.61 -17.60 11.70
C LEU A 600 -8.06 -16.33 12.33
N ALA A 601 -6.77 -16.07 12.13
CA ALA A 601 -6.18 -14.78 12.44
C ALA A 601 -5.46 -14.23 11.20
N LYS A 602 -5.86 -13.06 10.75
CA LYS A 602 -5.18 -12.28 9.72
C LYS A 602 -4.49 -11.10 10.37
N ILE A 603 -3.18 -11.12 10.33
CA ILE A 603 -2.34 -10.11 10.95
C ILE A 603 -1.88 -9.13 9.87
N THR A 604 -2.32 -7.90 9.97
CA THR A 604 -2.02 -6.87 8.96
C THR A 604 -1.29 -5.72 9.59
N THR A 605 0.03 -5.72 9.45
CA THR A 605 0.85 -4.57 9.83
C THR A 605 1.07 -3.67 8.63
N LEU A 606 0.61 -2.42 8.75
CA LEU A 606 0.75 -1.37 7.77
C LEU A 606 1.72 -0.32 8.35
N GLY A 607 3.02 -0.47 8.06
CA GLY A 607 4.05 0.35 8.71
C GLY A 607 4.10 0.10 10.21
N GLU A 608 3.62 1.05 11.01
CA GLU A 608 3.56 0.95 12.48
C GLU A 608 2.12 0.92 13.03
N ARG A 609 1.13 0.69 12.16
CA ARG A 609 -0.28 0.44 12.52
C ARG A 609 -0.60 -1.01 12.26
N VAL A 610 -1.25 -1.62 13.21
CA VAL A 610 -1.79 -2.97 13.12
C VAL A 610 -3.29 -2.88 12.90
N GLU A 611 -3.78 -3.67 11.97
CA GLU A 611 -5.20 -3.93 11.74
C GLU A 611 -5.42 -5.43 11.65
N ASP A 612 -5.56 -6.07 12.81
CA ASP A 612 -5.73 -7.51 12.89
C ASP A 612 -7.20 -7.89 12.87
N THR A 613 -7.50 -8.97 12.18
CA THR A 613 -8.85 -9.50 12.07
C THR A 613 -8.85 -10.96 12.49
N PHE A 614 -9.72 -11.29 13.45
CA PHE A 614 -9.86 -12.63 13.99
C PHE A 614 -11.29 -13.12 13.76
N LEU A 615 -11.43 -14.33 13.26
CA LEU A 615 -12.70 -15.05 13.25
C LEU A 615 -12.74 -15.92 14.50
N VAL A 616 -13.67 -15.62 15.40
CA VAL A 616 -13.75 -16.23 16.72
C VAL A 616 -15.13 -16.81 17.00
N ASP A 617 -15.18 -17.83 17.87
CA ASP A 617 -16.41 -18.36 18.44
C ASP A 617 -16.24 -18.63 19.94
N GLY A 618 -17.32 -18.70 20.66
CA GLY A 618 -17.32 -18.98 22.10
C GLY A 618 -18.64 -18.61 22.76
N ALA A 619 -19.01 -19.34 23.79
CA ALA A 619 -20.26 -19.10 24.52
C ALA A 619 -20.33 -17.70 25.15
N ALA A 620 -19.19 -17.16 25.59
CA ALA A 620 -19.09 -15.82 26.17
C ALA A 620 -19.50 -14.71 25.18
N LEU A 621 -19.33 -14.94 23.88
CA LEU A 621 -19.69 -13.98 22.84
C LEU A 621 -21.22 -13.88 22.58
N GLY A 622 -22.01 -14.80 23.16
CA GLY A 622 -23.49 -14.73 23.12
C GLY A 622 -24.10 -13.76 24.14
N ASP A 623 -23.33 -13.29 25.13
CA ASP A 623 -23.79 -12.38 26.17
C ASP A 623 -23.21 -10.97 25.96
N ALA A 624 -24.09 -9.97 25.82
CA ALA A 624 -23.70 -8.57 25.59
C ALA A 624 -22.83 -7.98 26.73
N ARG A 625 -22.98 -8.43 27.96
CA ARG A 625 -22.15 -7.99 29.09
C ARG A 625 -20.73 -8.55 29.00
N GLU A 626 -20.62 -9.84 28.67
CA GLU A 626 -19.33 -10.48 28.48
C GLU A 626 -18.62 -9.92 27.23
N GLN A 627 -19.35 -9.60 26.16
CA GLN A 627 -18.78 -8.90 24.99
C GLN A 627 -18.10 -7.58 25.39
N LEU A 628 -18.83 -6.72 26.13
CA LEU A 628 -18.28 -5.44 26.60
C LEU A 628 -17.07 -5.62 27.52
N ARG A 629 -17.07 -6.66 28.35
CA ARG A 629 -15.94 -7.00 29.21
C ARG A 629 -14.72 -7.44 28.41
N ILE A 630 -14.94 -8.30 27.41
CA ILE A 630 -13.89 -8.77 26.50
C ILE A 630 -13.31 -7.59 25.70
N GLU A 631 -14.16 -6.72 25.15
CA GLU A 631 -13.71 -5.51 24.43
C GLU A 631 -12.89 -4.58 25.35
N ALA A 632 -13.31 -4.38 26.60
CA ALA A 632 -12.56 -3.56 27.56
C ALA A 632 -11.20 -4.18 27.90
N GLU A 633 -11.12 -5.49 28.17
CA GLU A 633 -9.85 -6.18 28.45
C GLU A 633 -8.93 -6.19 27.22
N LEU A 634 -9.49 -6.32 26.02
CA LEU A 634 -8.72 -6.19 24.77
C LEU A 634 -8.19 -4.76 24.58
N LEU A 635 -9.02 -3.74 24.83
CA LEU A 635 -8.58 -2.34 24.77
C LEU A 635 -7.45 -2.05 25.77
N ASP A 636 -7.51 -2.60 26.98
CA ASP A 636 -6.43 -2.50 27.96
C ASP A 636 -5.16 -3.22 27.47
N ALA A 637 -5.30 -4.42 26.90
CA ALA A 637 -4.19 -5.20 26.40
C ALA A 637 -3.48 -4.52 25.20
N ILE A 638 -4.23 -3.78 24.35
CA ILE A 638 -3.69 -3.12 23.15
C ILE A 638 -3.41 -1.64 23.36
N GLY A 639 -3.87 -1.05 24.46
CA GLY A 639 -3.70 0.37 24.76
C GLY A 639 -2.25 0.79 24.96
N PRO A 640 -1.95 2.10 24.87
CA PRO A 640 -0.64 2.61 25.22
C PRO A 640 -0.41 2.36 26.71
N GLN A 641 0.59 1.56 27.03
CA GLN A 641 1.00 1.39 28.42
C GLN A 641 1.58 2.72 28.94
N ARG A 642 0.98 3.23 30.02
CA ARG A 642 1.42 4.43 30.76
C ARG A 642 2.81 4.25 31.37
#